data_a6786349ca4f091393449b41d5f92876
#
_entry.id   a6786349ca4f091393449b41d5f92876
#
_cell.length_a   1.000
_cell.length_b   1.000
_cell.length_c   1.000
_cell.angle_alpha   90.00
_cell.angle_beta   90.00
_cell.angle_gamma   90.00
#
_symmetry.space_group_name_H-M   'P 1'
#
loop_
_entity.id
_entity.type
_entity.pdbx_description
1 polymer ?
#
loop_
_entity_poly.entity_id
_entity_poly.type
_entity_poly.pdbx_seq_one_letter_code
_entity_poly.pdbx_strand_id
1 'polypeptide(L)'
;MIKKNKIILFTLSGALIIVGCLSVILFYNHVKQPYAPVIKAIPQNAAIIIITHSPQQTWNHLSQSVIWKELLGIKQMANINKEISFVDSVSVRNAKLKDLFKKNPLYLSIHPNIQGDCDFLFSININSNRQQIYIRSLIQEISANKSAFIPRKFHGTTIYKVIIKGYDHVFSYAVHKGVLVFSFSPNIVQAAINQLESKSAIDDDKSFKQLLATAGKRTDANIYLNYKYLSKIIQNQTLPIHRTNIELLSSFAQWVELDLMVKEDKLLFSGFSSVNEKDNQFLKLFSNQQPRKSKLAAVLPENTNFFLDFTFSDFQSYFSSYKSFLQKTGRIIPYKIRISSLNKAYYMDFEKSFVNLVGSEVALAVIESGLDIKENTFVLIQASDSVSKNLSLLEFSKAINRLSAGEGEVQDYNGYKIRHFNVPDVLPLFFGPLFQKLTDNYFTIIGNTIVFGNSVSSVKNFVNYYKSGKTLEKSSQYKSFTDNIDEKSNILFYSNVESSLNFIKSYLNNYNAANFESNYGVFSNFNGFAIQFKPSGNWFYTTGCIKYKSKQKEEISALWQVPLDAKLMGSPFIFKDIANNSMKIIAFDYANNMYQIDKDGEIEWKIKLREKTNSPVYPINNAKTRKLQYVFSTQNYFYKIDFDGKIAEGFPVKFKSEATNGISLIGNESKGNCQFIIASKNRKIYSYDISGNLNKKWGSPISDFLINKQVLPFTYRGKSHLLFTNNEEKLLITDLNGKTETIINTLEGKSSNAQYYVNKANNLSPIITTDTAGNILYINPWEKTVKKSFQKFSFSHYFLYNDFDGDKSNDFLFIDKNHLFVFNKNGKQVFDFPFDFEVNVEPVINYIPKTGNILGVFDEYNQEIYLFDKNGRISPNTKFLGETPFVTGSLTENESLNLIVGYENSLLNYQVK
;
A
#
# COMPACT_ATOMS: atom_id res chain seq x y z
N MET A 1 74.95 43.91 30.10
CA MET A 1 73.81 43.18 30.66
C MET A 1 72.53 43.19 29.80
N ILE A 2 72.25 44.24 29.03
CA ILE A 2 70.98 44.42 28.28
C ILE A 2 70.90 43.54 27.03
N LYS A 3 71.93 43.09 26.39
CA LYS A 3 71.93 42.21 25.21
C LYS A 3 71.61 40.73 25.54
N LYS A 4 71.99 40.23 26.70
CA LYS A 4 71.72 38.85 27.11
C LYS A 4 70.24 38.59 27.44
N ASN A 5 69.59 39.58 28.04
CA ASN A 5 68.19 39.50 28.39
C ASN A 5 67.21 39.52 27.17
N LYS A 6 67.60 40.17 26.06
CA LYS A 6 66.83 40.17 24.83
C LYS A 6 66.88 38.82 24.09
N ILE A 7 68.09 38.14 24.14
CA ILE A 7 68.19 36.81 23.50
C ILE A 7 67.40 35.74 24.29
N ILE A 8 67.42 35.83 25.63
CA ILE A 8 66.61 34.90 26.48
C ILE A 8 65.09 35.13 26.27
N LEU A 9 64.70 36.42 26.11
CA LEU A 9 63.29 36.75 25.83
C LEU A 9 62.83 36.26 24.46
N PHE A 10 63.68 36.35 23.41
CA PHE A 10 63.41 35.88 22.07
C PHE A 10 63.39 34.32 22.00
N THR A 11 64.24 33.62 22.75
CA THR A 11 64.26 32.16 22.82
C THR A 11 63.07 31.63 23.61
N LEU A 12 62.63 32.32 24.67
CA LEU A 12 61.44 31.98 25.44
C LEU A 12 60.14 32.21 24.63
N SER A 13 60.03 33.32 23.89
CA SER A 13 58.88 33.55 23.01
C SER A 13 58.84 32.58 21.83
N GLY A 14 60.01 32.23 21.23
CA GLY A 14 60.06 31.18 20.18
C GLY A 14 59.64 29.80 20.70
N ALA A 15 60.09 29.43 21.92
CA ALA A 15 59.66 28.17 22.55
C ALA A 15 58.16 28.15 22.88
N LEU A 16 57.57 29.29 23.34
CA LEU A 16 56.13 29.40 23.60
C LEU A 16 55.30 29.30 22.32
N ILE A 17 55.79 29.89 21.21
CA ILE A 17 55.11 29.79 19.90
C ILE A 17 55.18 28.31 19.41
N ILE A 18 56.31 27.65 19.56
CA ILE A 18 56.46 26.22 19.17
C ILE A 18 55.57 25.33 20.02
N VAL A 19 55.51 25.53 21.34
CA VAL A 19 54.58 24.84 22.23
C VAL A 19 53.13 25.15 21.90
N GLY A 20 52.80 26.40 21.56
CA GLY A 20 51.48 26.81 21.11
C GLY A 20 51.10 26.15 19.78
N CYS A 21 52.01 26.10 18.80
CA CYS A 21 51.78 25.40 17.53
C CYS A 21 51.69 23.89 17.69
N LEU A 22 52.54 23.27 18.53
CA LEU A 22 52.42 21.87 18.87
C LEU A 22 51.15 21.56 19.61
N SER A 23 50.70 22.40 20.53
CA SER A 23 49.41 22.25 21.24
C SER A 23 48.23 22.38 20.29
N VAL A 24 48.28 23.31 19.33
CA VAL A 24 47.26 23.46 18.27
C VAL A 24 47.27 22.28 17.32
N ILE A 25 48.48 21.78 16.94
CA ILE A 25 48.60 20.58 16.07
C ILE A 25 48.12 19.32 16.81
N LEU A 26 48.48 19.17 18.08
CA LEU A 26 48.01 18.06 18.91
C LEU A 26 46.51 18.16 19.20
N PHE A 27 45.98 19.36 19.45
CA PHE A 27 44.55 19.62 19.59
C PHE A 27 43.82 19.40 18.28
N TYR A 28 44.37 19.85 17.16
CA TYR A 28 43.83 19.68 15.83
C TYR A 28 43.85 18.18 15.40
N ASN A 29 44.92 17.44 15.75
CA ASN A 29 44.99 16.01 15.53
C ASN A 29 44.11 15.21 16.52
N HIS A 30 43.87 15.71 17.72
CA HIS A 30 42.96 15.08 18.70
C HIS A 30 41.49 15.35 18.39
N VAL A 31 41.20 16.45 17.71
CA VAL A 31 39.85 16.86 17.27
C VAL A 31 39.47 16.18 15.94
N LYS A 32 40.44 15.85 15.10
CA LYS A 32 40.21 15.03 13.90
C LYS A 32 40.40 13.56 14.22
N GLN A 33 39.46 12.96 14.94
CA GLN A 33 39.25 11.52 14.75
C GLN A 33 38.85 11.32 13.27
N PRO A 34 39.58 10.50 12.51
CA PRO A 34 39.22 10.27 11.11
C PRO A 34 37.83 9.64 11.07
N TYR A 35 36.88 10.36 10.48
CA TYR A 35 35.53 9.84 10.29
C TYR A 35 35.58 8.71 9.28
N ALA A 36 35.18 7.51 9.71
CA ALA A 36 35.09 6.37 8.84
C ALA A 36 33.80 6.42 8.03
N PRO A 37 33.79 6.03 6.75
CA PRO A 37 32.55 5.76 6.03
C PRO A 37 31.72 4.69 6.73
N VAL A 38 30.38 4.84 6.76
CA VAL A 38 29.47 3.88 7.42
C VAL A 38 29.67 2.45 6.92
N ILE A 39 29.93 2.28 5.63
CA ILE A 39 30.12 0.96 5.01
C ILE A 39 31.25 0.16 5.70
N LYS A 40 32.27 0.83 6.26
CA LYS A 40 33.37 0.20 7.01
C LYS A 40 32.98 -0.28 8.41
N ALA A 41 31.79 0.09 8.90
CA ALA A 41 31.28 -0.44 10.15
C ALA A 41 30.48 -1.76 9.95
N ILE A 42 30.15 -2.10 8.72
CA ILE A 42 29.34 -3.28 8.42
C ILE A 42 30.23 -4.53 8.43
N PRO A 43 29.98 -5.51 9.32
CA PRO A 43 30.71 -6.76 9.34
C PRO A 43 30.58 -7.52 8.02
N GLN A 44 31.68 -8.19 7.61
CA GLN A 44 31.78 -8.85 6.29
C GLN A 44 30.78 -9.99 6.05
N ASN A 45 30.17 -10.51 7.12
CA ASN A 45 29.14 -11.55 7.03
C ASN A 45 27.71 -10.99 6.79
N ALA A 46 27.57 -9.74 6.35
CA ALA A 46 26.29 -9.18 5.96
C ALA A 46 25.69 -9.98 4.81
N ALA A 47 24.48 -10.47 5.01
CA ALA A 47 23.69 -11.14 3.97
C ALA A 47 22.86 -10.13 3.15
N ILE A 48 22.35 -9.09 3.82
CA ILE A 48 21.55 -8.02 3.23
C ILE A 48 22.04 -6.69 3.77
N ILE A 49 22.20 -5.70 2.89
CA ILE A 49 22.47 -4.31 3.27
C ILE A 49 21.44 -3.44 2.58
N ILE A 50 20.73 -2.62 3.36
CA ILE A 50 19.73 -1.66 2.85
C ILE A 50 20.24 -0.27 3.17
N ILE A 51 20.36 0.57 2.14
CA ILE A 51 20.81 1.95 2.26
C ILE A 51 19.65 2.87 1.85
N THR A 52 19.19 3.72 2.76
CA THR A 52 18.20 4.74 2.43
C THR A 52 18.83 6.12 2.53
N HIS A 53 18.77 6.87 1.42
CA HIS A 53 19.33 8.24 1.33
C HIS A 53 18.43 9.28 1.97
N SER A 54 17.14 9.00 2.08
CA SER A 54 16.13 9.86 2.69
C SER A 54 15.20 9.04 3.57
N PRO A 55 15.64 8.61 4.78
CA PRO A 55 14.89 7.67 5.62
C PRO A 55 13.44 8.07 5.87
N GLN A 56 13.16 9.35 6.09
CA GLN A 56 11.79 9.85 6.32
C GLN A 56 10.92 9.72 5.06
N GLN A 57 11.46 10.05 3.88
CA GLN A 57 10.71 9.94 2.62
C GLN A 57 10.45 8.46 2.29
N THR A 58 11.47 7.60 2.43
CA THR A 58 11.32 6.15 2.25
C THR A 58 10.25 5.60 3.18
N TRP A 59 10.25 6.03 4.46
CA TRP A 59 9.24 5.62 5.42
C TRP A 59 7.84 6.08 5.02
N ASN A 60 7.70 7.33 4.58
CA ASN A 60 6.41 7.86 4.13
C ASN A 60 5.86 7.05 2.94
N HIS A 61 6.70 6.77 1.92
CA HIS A 61 6.27 5.97 0.78
C HIS A 61 5.89 4.55 1.20
N LEU A 62 6.71 3.91 2.06
CA LEU A 62 6.46 2.55 2.51
C LEU A 62 5.20 2.46 3.37
N SER A 63 5.07 3.31 4.38
CA SER A 63 3.94 3.29 5.33
C SER A 63 2.59 3.62 4.69
N GLN A 64 2.60 4.37 3.59
CA GLN A 64 1.40 4.68 2.81
C GLN A 64 1.02 3.56 1.84
N SER A 65 1.96 2.68 1.48
CA SER A 65 1.68 1.59 0.54
C SER A 65 0.69 0.57 1.11
N VAL A 66 -0.14 -0.01 0.24
CA VAL A 66 -1.06 -1.09 0.62
C VAL A 66 -0.29 -2.31 1.14
N ILE A 67 0.86 -2.59 0.54
CA ILE A 67 1.74 -3.71 0.94
C ILE A 67 2.13 -3.59 2.41
N TRP A 68 2.57 -2.40 2.87
CA TRP A 68 2.95 -2.20 4.26
C TRP A 68 1.75 -2.37 5.19
N LYS A 69 0.61 -1.78 4.84
CA LYS A 69 -0.62 -1.87 5.62
C LYS A 69 -1.07 -3.32 5.82
N GLU A 70 -1.01 -4.12 4.77
CA GLU A 70 -1.31 -5.56 4.87
C GLU A 70 -0.31 -6.31 5.75
N LEU A 71 0.98 -6.00 5.62
CA LEU A 71 2.02 -6.59 6.48
C LEU A 71 1.82 -6.28 7.96
N LEU A 72 1.09 -5.22 8.32
CA LEU A 72 0.73 -4.92 9.72
C LEU A 72 -0.20 -5.98 10.34
N GLY A 73 -0.86 -6.81 9.53
CA GLY A 73 -1.57 -8.00 10.01
C GLY A 73 -0.64 -9.02 10.67
N ILE A 74 0.66 -8.97 10.39
CA ILE A 74 1.69 -9.78 11.04
C ILE A 74 2.14 -9.09 12.32
N LYS A 75 1.95 -9.74 13.48
CA LYS A 75 2.25 -9.18 14.81
C LYS A 75 3.65 -8.55 14.90
N GLN A 76 4.66 -9.19 14.33
CA GLN A 76 6.03 -8.69 14.31
C GLN A 76 6.16 -7.39 13.53
N MET A 77 5.48 -7.29 12.38
CA MET A 77 5.47 -6.09 11.54
C MET A 77 4.72 -4.95 12.22
N ALA A 78 3.60 -5.24 12.87
CA ALA A 78 2.86 -4.25 13.67
C ALA A 78 3.72 -3.67 14.81
N ASN A 79 4.54 -4.50 15.46
CA ASN A 79 5.47 -4.02 16.48
C ASN A 79 6.57 -3.13 15.89
N ILE A 80 7.18 -3.53 14.77
CA ILE A 80 8.16 -2.72 14.04
C ILE A 80 7.55 -1.37 13.64
N ASN A 81 6.33 -1.38 13.13
CA ASN A 81 5.61 -0.15 12.77
C ASN A 81 5.44 0.79 13.97
N LYS A 82 5.05 0.28 15.14
CA LYS A 82 4.93 1.09 16.36
C LYS A 82 6.27 1.74 16.75
N GLU A 83 7.35 0.99 16.65
CA GLU A 83 8.70 1.48 16.98
C GLU A 83 9.17 2.55 16.00
N ILE A 84 9.00 2.33 14.69
CA ILE A 84 9.38 3.31 13.66
C ILE A 84 8.48 4.56 13.77
N SER A 85 7.17 4.41 13.92
CA SER A 85 6.24 5.52 14.07
C SER A 85 6.54 6.36 15.32
N PHE A 86 6.99 5.73 16.41
CA PHE A 86 7.48 6.44 17.58
C PHE A 86 8.72 7.28 17.25
N VAL A 87 9.73 6.70 16.60
CA VAL A 87 10.95 7.41 16.18
C VAL A 87 10.61 8.55 15.21
N ASP A 88 9.71 8.32 14.26
CA ASP A 88 9.24 9.34 13.32
C ASP A 88 8.54 10.49 14.06
N SER A 89 7.64 10.20 14.99
CA SER A 89 6.96 11.20 15.81
C SER A 89 7.92 12.09 16.62
N VAL A 90 8.99 11.50 17.13
CA VAL A 90 10.07 12.23 17.84
C VAL A 90 10.87 13.07 16.84
N SER A 91 11.13 12.53 15.63
CA SER A 91 11.90 13.25 14.59
C SER A 91 11.14 14.46 14.05
N VAL A 92 9.82 14.36 13.89
CA VAL A 92 8.96 15.48 13.46
C VAL A 92 8.99 16.63 14.48
N ARG A 93 8.99 16.31 15.76
CA ARG A 93 9.03 17.29 16.86
C ARG A 93 10.43 17.90 17.08
N ASN A 94 11.48 17.29 16.53
CA ASN A 94 12.86 17.67 16.80
C ASN A 94 13.62 17.99 15.50
N ALA A 95 13.74 19.29 15.21
CA ALA A 95 14.37 19.80 13.99
C ALA A 95 15.82 19.30 13.78
N LYS A 96 16.59 19.03 14.85
CA LYS A 96 17.98 18.56 14.75
C LYS A 96 18.06 17.09 14.35
N LEU A 97 17.12 16.26 14.82
CA LEU A 97 17.02 14.85 14.42
C LEU A 97 16.57 14.74 12.96
N LYS A 98 15.58 15.52 12.58
CA LYS A 98 15.14 15.65 11.20
C LYS A 98 16.28 16.04 10.25
N ASP A 99 17.12 17.00 10.68
CA ASP A 99 18.29 17.43 9.90
C ASP A 99 19.37 16.34 9.81
N LEU A 100 19.57 15.54 10.87
CA LEU A 100 20.47 14.38 10.84
C LEU A 100 20.05 13.36 9.79
N PHE A 101 18.80 12.93 9.80
CA PHE A 101 18.26 11.95 8.83
C PHE A 101 18.14 12.51 7.40
N LYS A 102 17.97 13.80 7.25
CA LYS A 102 17.96 14.45 5.93
C LYS A 102 19.34 14.51 5.27
N LYS A 103 20.40 14.63 6.07
CA LYS A 103 21.77 14.82 5.59
C LYS A 103 22.61 13.54 5.50
N ASN A 104 22.21 12.48 6.19
CA ASN A 104 22.99 11.27 6.28
C ASN A 104 22.16 10.04 5.90
N PRO A 105 22.67 9.19 5.00
CA PRO A 105 22.04 7.90 4.70
C PRO A 105 21.99 7.01 5.93
N LEU A 106 20.90 6.28 6.10
CA LEU A 106 20.77 5.22 7.09
C LEU A 106 21.07 3.87 6.44
N TYR A 107 21.93 3.10 7.07
CA TYR A 107 22.30 1.75 6.67
C TYR A 107 21.67 0.76 7.64
N LEU A 108 20.95 -0.21 7.12
CA LEU A 108 20.50 -1.41 7.84
C LEU A 108 21.23 -2.60 7.25
N SER A 109 21.96 -3.36 8.07
CA SER A 109 22.56 -4.62 7.63
C SER A 109 22.04 -5.80 8.46
N ILE A 110 21.82 -6.93 7.78
CA ILE A 110 21.25 -8.16 8.34
C ILE A 110 22.30 -9.26 8.25
N HIS A 111 22.55 -9.90 9.37
CA HIS A 111 23.65 -10.87 9.54
C HIS A 111 23.11 -12.20 10.07
N PRO A 112 23.50 -13.36 9.50
CA PRO A 112 23.21 -14.64 10.13
C PRO A 112 23.99 -14.76 11.43
N ASN A 113 23.31 -15.18 12.50
CA ASN A 113 23.92 -15.41 13.80
C ASN A 113 24.12 -16.90 14.10
N ILE A 114 24.83 -17.20 15.18
CA ILE A 114 25.21 -18.58 15.58
C ILE A 114 23.96 -19.37 16.05
N GLN A 115 22.92 -18.68 16.51
CA GLN A 115 21.68 -19.30 17.04
C GLN A 115 20.70 -19.72 15.94
N GLY A 116 21.03 -19.40 14.68
CA GLY A 116 20.17 -19.69 13.51
C GLY A 116 19.17 -18.56 13.17
N ASP A 117 19.23 -17.45 13.92
CA ASP A 117 18.47 -16.24 13.67
C ASP A 117 19.28 -15.18 12.92
N CYS A 118 18.76 -13.98 12.82
CA CYS A 118 19.42 -12.84 12.21
C CYS A 118 19.63 -11.71 13.21
N ASP A 119 20.82 -11.11 13.14
CA ASP A 119 21.11 -9.85 13.81
C ASP A 119 20.95 -8.66 12.86
N PHE A 120 20.33 -7.59 13.35
CA PHE A 120 20.08 -6.34 12.61
C PHE A 120 21.02 -5.25 13.14
N LEU A 121 21.80 -4.64 12.28
CA LEU A 121 22.69 -3.54 12.61
C LEU A 121 22.27 -2.28 11.86
N PHE A 122 21.95 -1.24 12.59
CA PHE A 122 21.67 0.10 12.05
C PHE A 122 22.93 0.95 12.22
N SER A 123 23.26 1.71 11.17
CA SER A 123 24.46 2.53 11.15
C SER A 123 24.22 3.84 10.42
N ILE A 124 24.75 4.95 10.97
CA ILE A 124 24.64 6.27 10.39
C ILE A 124 25.89 7.10 10.71
N ASN A 125 26.30 7.98 9.80
CA ASN A 125 27.39 8.92 10.07
C ASN A 125 26.97 10.03 11.03
N ILE A 126 27.90 10.37 11.93
CA ILE A 126 27.81 11.50 12.83
C ILE A 126 28.99 12.41 12.57
N ASN A 127 28.72 13.55 11.94
CA ASN A 127 29.76 14.43 11.39
C ASN A 127 30.30 15.49 12.38
N SER A 128 29.88 15.46 13.65
CA SER A 128 30.37 16.41 14.66
C SER A 128 30.17 15.94 16.10
N ASN A 129 31.02 16.43 17.01
CA ASN A 129 30.87 16.21 18.44
C ASN A 129 29.51 16.75 18.99
N ARG A 130 28.97 17.81 18.39
CA ARG A 130 27.65 18.35 18.76
C ARG A 130 26.54 17.34 18.45
N GLN A 131 26.64 16.62 17.34
CA GLN A 131 25.68 15.55 16.99
C GLN A 131 25.80 14.36 17.94
N GLN A 132 27.01 13.99 18.41
CA GLN A 132 27.19 12.92 19.40
C GLN A 132 26.54 13.26 20.74
N ILE A 133 26.77 14.47 21.25
CA ILE A 133 26.16 14.97 22.50
C ILE A 133 24.64 15.00 22.33
N TYR A 134 24.18 15.45 21.19
CA TYR A 134 22.76 15.55 20.89
C TYR A 134 22.07 14.17 20.83
N ILE A 135 22.67 13.18 20.17
CA ILE A 135 22.14 11.82 20.14
C ILE A 135 22.07 11.21 21.54
N ARG A 136 23.09 11.45 22.35
CA ARG A 136 23.08 11.01 23.74
C ARG A 136 21.94 11.62 24.54
N SER A 137 21.74 12.95 24.43
CA SER A 137 20.64 13.63 25.10
C SER A 137 19.27 13.20 24.55
N LEU A 138 19.15 12.95 23.26
CA LEU A 138 17.94 12.45 22.63
C LEU A 138 17.57 11.02 23.14
N ILE A 139 18.56 10.12 23.18
CA ILE A 139 18.33 8.77 23.71
C ILE A 139 17.93 8.84 25.20
N GLN A 140 18.49 9.77 25.97
CA GLN A 140 18.12 10.06 27.36
C GLN A 140 16.69 10.64 27.45
N GLU A 141 16.29 11.53 26.54
CA GLU A 141 14.94 12.11 26.47
C GLU A 141 13.88 11.09 26.08
N ILE A 142 14.15 10.30 25.03
CA ILE A 142 13.28 9.20 24.58
C ILE A 142 13.06 8.18 25.71
N SER A 143 14.09 7.95 26.47
CA SER A 143 14.05 7.01 27.60
C SER A 143 13.48 7.61 28.90
N ALA A 144 13.15 8.91 28.89
CA ALA A 144 12.50 9.75 29.92
C ALA A 144 12.27 9.06 31.29
N ASN A 145 13.25 9.12 32.19
CA ASN A 145 13.18 8.61 33.58
C ASN A 145 12.79 7.12 33.78
N LYS A 146 12.69 6.37 32.68
CA LYS A 146 12.27 4.95 32.69
C LYS A 146 13.35 3.98 32.20
N SER A 147 14.59 4.46 31.99
CA SER A 147 15.65 3.62 31.38
C SER A 147 16.89 3.53 32.24
N ALA A 148 17.49 2.36 32.22
CA ALA A 148 18.84 2.14 32.75
C ALA A 148 19.86 2.17 31.62
N PHE A 149 20.93 2.98 31.76
CA PHE A 149 22.06 3.00 30.82
C PHE A 149 23.23 2.25 31.48
N ILE A 150 23.62 1.13 30.92
CA ILE A 150 24.73 0.31 31.41
C ILE A 150 25.91 0.49 30.45
N PRO A 151 26.94 1.28 30.83
CA PRO A 151 28.12 1.46 29.97
C PRO A 151 29.06 0.24 30.11
N ARG A 152 29.65 -0.17 28.98
CA ARG A 152 30.69 -1.17 28.90
C ARG A 152 31.81 -0.68 27.97
N LYS A 153 33.06 -0.71 28.43
CA LYS A 153 34.23 -0.37 27.62
C LYS A 153 34.57 -1.52 26.69
N PHE A 154 34.82 -1.21 25.42
CA PHE A 154 35.23 -2.14 24.38
C PHE A 154 36.11 -1.41 23.36
N HIS A 155 37.37 -1.86 23.19
CA HIS A 155 38.36 -1.23 22.30
C HIS A 155 38.45 0.30 22.40
N GLY A 156 38.51 0.83 23.63
CA GLY A 156 38.57 2.28 23.86
C GLY A 156 37.20 3.03 23.67
N THR A 157 36.21 2.37 23.16
CA THR A 157 34.85 2.91 22.96
C THR A 157 33.89 2.47 24.07
N THR A 158 32.88 3.26 24.36
CA THR A 158 31.84 2.89 25.31
C THR A 158 30.61 2.41 24.54
N ILE A 159 30.25 1.14 24.76
CA ILE A 159 28.97 0.59 24.34
C ILE A 159 27.96 0.86 25.45
N TYR A 160 26.83 1.44 25.14
CA TYR A 160 25.73 1.66 26.07
C TYR A 160 24.64 0.63 25.83
N LYS A 161 24.33 -0.15 26.82
CA LYS A 161 23.15 -1.00 26.87
C LYS A 161 21.99 -0.19 27.46
N VAL A 162 20.89 -0.07 26.73
CA VAL A 162 19.72 0.71 27.12
C VAL A 162 18.55 -0.22 27.40
N ILE A 163 18.01 -0.13 28.60
CA ILE A 163 16.83 -0.92 29.03
C ILE A 163 15.69 0.08 29.24
N ILE A 164 14.62 -0.02 28.45
CA ILE A 164 13.46 0.86 28.52
C ILE A 164 12.37 0.16 29.34
N LYS A 165 11.98 0.71 30.48
CA LYS A 165 10.89 0.16 31.32
C LYS A 165 9.56 0.21 30.55
N GLY A 166 8.89 -0.93 30.47
CA GLY A 166 7.61 -1.09 29.75
C GLY A 166 7.78 -1.50 28.27
N TYR A 167 9.01 -1.73 27.82
CA TYR A 167 9.31 -2.39 26.55
C TYR A 167 10.20 -3.59 26.83
N ASP A 168 9.86 -4.75 26.27
CA ASP A 168 10.64 -6.00 26.46
C ASP A 168 11.97 -5.97 25.72
N HIS A 169 12.27 -4.88 25.03
CA HIS A 169 13.46 -4.79 24.18
C HIS A 169 14.57 -4.00 24.85
N VAL A 170 15.75 -4.64 24.86
CA VAL A 170 17.01 -4.04 25.25
C VAL A 170 17.81 -3.77 24.00
N PHE A 171 18.25 -2.55 23.77
CA PHE A 171 19.14 -2.25 22.65
C PHE A 171 20.52 -1.76 23.14
N SER A 172 21.51 -1.92 22.28
CA SER A 172 22.87 -1.44 22.50
C SER A 172 23.27 -0.48 21.41
N TYR A 173 24.02 0.58 21.77
CA TYR A 173 24.57 1.49 20.78
C TYR A 173 26.00 1.93 21.16
N ALA A 174 26.75 2.33 20.17
CA ALA A 174 28.06 2.95 20.32
C ALA A 174 28.30 3.98 19.23
N VAL A 175 29.17 4.95 19.54
CA VAL A 175 29.74 5.86 18.54
C VAL A 175 31.22 5.61 18.46
N HIS A 176 31.69 5.20 17.28
CA HIS A 176 33.11 4.89 17.05
C HIS A 176 33.54 5.44 15.68
N LYS A 177 34.70 6.14 15.66
CA LYS A 177 35.23 6.79 14.43
C LYS A 177 34.18 7.60 13.63
N GLY A 178 33.27 8.28 14.33
CA GLY A 178 32.20 9.09 13.69
C GLY A 178 31.03 8.30 13.12
N VAL A 179 30.95 7.01 13.41
CA VAL A 179 29.79 6.17 13.05
C VAL A 179 29.01 5.82 14.32
N LEU A 180 27.72 6.12 14.32
CA LEU A 180 26.77 5.59 15.29
C LEU A 180 26.29 4.23 14.79
N VAL A 181 26.45 3.23 15.62
CA VAL A 181 25.92 1.89 15.40
C VAL A 181 24.97 1.52 16.52
N PHE A 182 23.84 0.89 16.20
CA PHE A 182 22.91 0.37 17.20
C PHE A 182 22.23 -0.93 16.76
N SER A 183 21.88 -1.75 17.74
CA SER A 183 21.25 -3.05 17.51
C SER A 183 20.55 -3.54 18.78
N PHE A 184 19.57 -4.43 18.62
CA PHE A 184 19.02 -5.23 19.71
C PHE A 184 19.95 -6.37 20.13
N SER A 185 20.96 -6.72 19.31
CA SER A 185 22.01 -7.69 19.65
C SER A 185 23.30 -6.95 20.00
N PRO A 186 23.79 -7.05 21.27
CA PRO A 186 25.05 -6.42 21.66
C PRO A 186 26.26 -6.94 20.88
N ASN A 187 26.21 -8.20 20.45
CA ASN A 187 27.31 -8.87 19.77
C ASN A 187 27.62 -8.25 18.40
N ILE A 188 26.58 -7.87 17.65
CA ILE A 188 26.78 -7.24 16.34
C ILE A 188 27.31 -5.80 16.48
N VAL A 189 26.99 -5.09 17.56
CA VAL A 189 27.56 -3.78 17.87
C VAL A 189 29.07 -3.90 18.15
N GLN A 190 29.49 -4.95 18.89
CA GLN A 190 30.91 -5.24 19.10
C GLN A 190 31.61 -5.64 17.79
N ALA A 191 30.95 -6.46 16.96
CA ALA A 191 31.45 -6.84 15.64
C ALA A 191 31.65 -5.61 14.72
N ALA A 192 30.74 -4.63 14.78
CA ALA A 192 30.85 -3.38 14.01
C ALA A 192 32.04 -2.51 14.48
N ILE A 193 32.28 -2.43 15.81
CA ILE A 193 33.46 -1.72 16.35
C ILE A 193 34.76 -2.44 15.91
N ASN A 194 34.81 -3.78 16.02
CA ASN A 194 35.94 -4.55 15.54
C ASN A 194 36.17 -4.37 14.03
N GLN A 195 35.07 -4.29 13.26
CA GLN A 195 35.13 -4.07 11.82
C GLN A 195 35.71 -2.69 11.48
N LEU A 196 35.36 -1.64 12.23
CA LEU A 196 35.96 -0.30 12.09
C LEU A 196 37.46 -0.24 12.45
N GLU A 197 37.95 -1.18 13.26
CA GLU A 197 39.37 -1.31 13.58
C GLU A 197 40.10 -2.24 12.59
N SER A 198 39.36 -3.02 11.81
CA SER A 198 39.95 -3.95 10.83
C SER A 198 40.58 -3.19 9.66
N LYS A 199 41.65 -3.77 9.10
CA LYS A 199 42.24 -3.30 7.85
C LYS A 199 41.46 -3.74 6.62
N SER A 200 40.56 -4.70 6.77
CA SER A 200 39.73 -5.27 5.69
C SER A 200 38.27 -4.93 5.91
N ALA A 201 37.60 -4.42 4.90
CA ALA A 201 36.21 -3.99 4.93
C ALA A 201 35.44 -4.59 3.76
N ILE A 202 34.11 -4.49 3.82
CA ILE A 202 33.23 -5.07 2.79
C ILE A 202 33.42 -4.38 1.42
N ASP A 203 33.80 -3.10 1.41
CA ASP A 203 34.10 -2.31 0.21
C ASP A 203 35.49 -2.57 -0.38
N ASP A 204 36.29 -3.45 0.22
CA ASP A 204 37.53 -4.01 -0.38
C ASP A 204 37.17 -5.12 -1.41
N ASP A 205 35.98 -5.71 -1.32
CA ASP A 205 35.48 -6.60 -2.37
C ASP A 205 35.21 -5.79 -3.65
N LYS A 206 35.98 -6.11 -4.70
CA LYS A 206 35.95 -5.40 -5.98
C LYS A 206 34.55 -5.41 -6.61
N SER A 207 33.86 -6.54 -6.54
CA SER A 207 32.51 -6.69 -7.08
C SER A 207 31.49 -5.82 -6.32
N PHE A 208 31.55 -5.86 -4.98
CA PHE A 208 30.69 -5.01 -4.14
C PHE A 208 30.94 -3.53 -4.39
N LYS A 209 32.21 -3.11 -4.43
CA LYS A 209 32.59 -1.71 -4.69
C LYS A 209 32.11 -1.20 -6.04
N GLN A 210 32.14 -2.04 -7.07
CA GLN A 210 31.65 -1.70 -8.40
C GLN A 210 30.12 -1.56 -8.40
N LEU A 211 29.40 -2.50 -7.74
CA LEU A 211 27.95 -2.43 -7.60
C LEU A 211 27.50 -1.21 -6.77
N LEU A 212 28.25 -0.83 -5.74
CA LEU A 212 27.97 0.37 -4.96
C LEU A 212 27.96 1.65 -5.85
N ALA A 213 28.75 1.65 -6.92
CA ALA A 213 28.83 2.77 -7.86
C ALA A 213 27.66 2.80 -8.88
N THR A 214 26.94 1.69 -9.07
CA THR A 214 25.77 1.62 -9.98
C THR A 214 24.46 2.05 -9.33
N ALA A 215 24.42 2.05 -8.00
CA ALA A 215 23.21 2.33 -7.23
C ALA A 215 22.55 3.69 -7.56
N GLY A 216 21.25 3.68 -7.76
CA GLY A 216 20.45 4.87 -8.04
C GLY A 216 20.34 5.80 -6.82
N LYS A 217 20.47 7.11 -7.04
CA LYS A 217 20.38 8.11 -5.96
C LYS A 217 18.94 8.60 -5.70
N ARG A 218 18.02 8.33 -6.62
CA ARG A 218 16.62 8.79 -6.56
C ARG A 218 15.65 7.63 -6.36
N THR A 219 16.04 6.68 -5.53
CA THR A 219 15.28 5.48 -5.19
C THR A 219 14.85 5.55 -3.73
N ASP A 220 13.88 4.76 -3.34
CA ASP A 220 13.45 4.69 -1.93
C ASP A 220 14.54 4.04 -1.08
N ALA A 221 15.19 3.00 -1.60
CA ALA A 221 16.37 2.39 -0.98
C ALA A 221 17.21 1.66 -2.03
N ASN A 222 18.49 1.42 -1.71
CA ASN A 222 19.35 0.50 -2.44
C ASN A 222 19.57 -0.75 -1.58
N ILE A 223 19.33 -1.93 -2.14
CA ILE A 223 19.39 -3.22 -1.45
C ILE A 223 20.54 -4.03 -2.03
N TYR A 224 21.46 -4.45 -1.19
CA TYR A 224 22.56 -5.34 -1.57
C TYR A 224 22.36 -6.70 -0.93
N LEU A 225 22.37 -7.77 -1.75
CA LEU A 225 22.27 -9.14 -1.27
C LEU A 225 23.56 -9.89 -1.55
N ASN A 226 24.11 -10.53 -0.52
CA ASN A 226 25.22 -11.44 -0.64
C ASN A 226 24.71 -12.87 -0.70
N TYR A 227 24.78 -13.51 -1.84
CA TYR A 227 24.20 -14.84 -2.04
C TYR A 227 24.79 -15.91 -1.10
N LYS A 228 26.09 -15.80 -0.74
CA LYS A 228 26.75 -16.70 0.20
C LYS A 228 26.13 -16.67 1.61
N TYR A 229 25.86 -15.48 2.13
CA TYR A 229 25.31 -15.34 3.48
C TYR A 229 23.78 -15.37 3.48
N LEU A 230 23.14 -14.96 2.38
CA LEU A 230 21.69 -15.12 2.19
C LEU A 230 21.28 -16.59 2.21
N SER A 231 22.05 -17.47 1.53
CA SER A 231 21.79 -18.92 1.56
C SER A 231 21.82 -19.47 2.99
N LYS A 232 22.74 -18.99 3.85
CA LYS A 232 22.81 -19.39 5.26
C LYS A 232 21.58 -18.98 6.06
N ILE A 233 21.08 -17.75 5.84
CA ILE A 233 19.83 -17.29 6.48
C ILE A 233 18.68 -18.22 6.09
N ILE A 234 18.51 -18.50 4.81
CA ILE A 234 17.41 -19.34 4.30
C ILE A 234 17.55 -20.78 4.81
N GLN A 235 18.76 -21.36 4.82
CA GLN A 235 19.01 -22.71 5.36
C GLN A 235 18.56 -22.84 6.82
N ASN A 236 18.77 -21.81 7.63
CA ASN A 236 18.39 -21.81 9.04
C ASN A 236 16.87 -21.83 9.25
N GLN A 237 16.11 -21.33 8.27
CA GLN A 237 14.66 -21.28 8.34
C GLN A 237 13.98 -22.55 7.79
N THR A 238 14.75 -23.46 7.17
CA THR A 238 14.23 -24.60 6.41
C THR A 238 14.52 -25.95 7.04
N LEU A 239 13.77 -26.96 6.62
CA LEU A 239 14.01 -28.34 7.02
C LEU A 239 15.39 -28.82 6.56
N PRO A 240 16.09 -29.68 7.34
CA PRO A 240 17.43 -30.18 7.01
C PRO A 240 17.51 -30.84 5.63
N ILE A 241 16.45 -31.53 5.19
CA ILE A 241 16.40 -32.22 3.90
C ILE A 241 16.50 -31.27 2.68
N HIS A 242 16.17 -29.99 2.85
CA HIS A 242 16.21 -29.01 1.77
C HIS A 242 17.48 -28.14 1.77
N ARG A 243 18.33 -28.23 2.82
CA ARG A 243 19.49 -27.35 2.99
C ARG A 243 20.49 -27.45 1.86
N THR A 244 20.74 -28.67 1.35
CA THR A 244 21.69 -28.90 0.24
C THR A 244 21.23 -28.17 -1.04
N ASN A 245 19.92 -28.14 -1.34
CA ASN A 245 19.40 -27.43 -2.48
C ASN A 245 19.48 -25.91 -2.29
N ILE A 246 19.26 -25.43 -1.07
CA ILE A 246 19.37 -24.00 -0.74
C ILE A 246 20.84 -23.53 -0.76
N GLU A 247 21.78 -24.42 -0.46
CA GLU A 247 23.21 -24.13 -0.56
C GLU A 247 23.64 -23.78 -1.99
N LEU A 248 22.95 -24.32 -3.02
CA LEU A 248 23.18 -23.95 -4.41
C LEU A 248 23.01 -22.45 -4.66
N LEU A 249 22.15 -21.78 -3.88
CA LEU A 249 21.98 -20.33 -3.97
C LEU A 249 23.29 -19.58 -3.70
N SER A 250 24.18 -20.12 -2.85
CA SER A 250 25.49 -19.52 -2.56
C SER A 250 26.40 -19.43 -3.79
N SER A 251 26.17 -20.31 -4.78
CA SER A 251 26.93 -20.38 -6.04
C SER A 251 26.13 -19.81 -7.23
N PHE A 252 24.99 -19.18 -6.99
CA PHE A 252 24.17 -18.58 -8.06
C PHE A 252 24.83 -17.33 -8.64
N ALA A 253 25.17 -16.37 -7.79
CA ALA A 253 25.90 -15.14 -8.09
C ALA A 253 26.75 -14.76 -6.86
N GLN A 254 27.48 -13.63 -6.90
CA GLN A 254 28.25 -13.16 -5.76
C GLN A 254 27.44 -12.13 -4.94
N TRP A 255 27.16 -11.00 -5.57
CA TRP A 255 26.36 -9.92 -5.01
C TRP A 255 25.30 -9.49 -6.02
N VAL A 256 24.19 -8.97 -5.52
CA VAL A 256 23.24 -8.17 -6.31
C VAL A 256 23.02 -6.84 -5.62
N GLU A 257 22.97 -5.79 -6.40
CA GLU A 257 22.45 -4.47 -6.00
C GLU A 257 21.12 -4.27 -6.68
N LEU A 258 20.12 -3.79 -5.92
CA LEU A 258 18.77 -3.53 -6.39
C LEU A 258 18.27 -2.18 -5.87
N ASP A 259 17.93 -1.31 -6.77
CA ASP A 259 17.20 -0.09 -6.51
C ASP A 259 15.73 -0.42 -6.21
N LEU A 260 15.26 -0.09 -5.02
CA LEU A 260 13.87 -0.26 -4.62
C LEU A 260 13.06 0.99 -4.96
N MET A 261 11.93 0.78 -5.63
CA MET A 261 10.86 1.77 -5.81
C MET A 261 9.57 1.25 -5.20
N VAL A 262 9.08 1.94 -4.18
CA VAL A 262 7.79 1.65 -3.53
C VAL A 262 6.68 2.34 -4.31
N LYS A 263 5.71 1.58 -4.76
CA LYS A 263 4.45 2.04 -5.35
C LYS A 263 3.30 1.62 -4.46
N GLU A 264 2.12 2.12 -4.75
CA GLU A 264 0.93 1.86 -3.93
C GLU A 264 0.68 0.35 -3.73
N ASP A 265 0.64 -0.42 -4.83
CA ASP A 265 0.30 -1.85 -4.86
C ASP A 265 1.47 -2.78 -5.22
N LYS A 266 2.69 -2.24 -5.36
CA LYS A 266 3.86 -3.02 -5.81
C LYS A 266 5.18 -2.48 -5.32
N LEU A 267 6.14 -3.38 -5.16
CA LEU A 267 7.54 -3.09 -4.96
C LEU A 267 8.29 -3.46 -6.23
N LEU A 268 8.98 -2.50 -6.83
CA LEU A 268 9.79 -2.71 -8.03
C LEU A 268 11.27 -2.69 -7.65
N PHE A 269 12.01 -3.59 -8.24
CA PHE A 269 13.44 -3.75 -8.03
C PHE A 269 14.15 -3.73 -9.39
N SER A 270 15.24 -2.98 -9.49
CA SER A 270 16.06 -2.96 -10.69
C SER A 270 17.52 -2.68 -10.35
N GLY A 271 18.44 -3.39 -10.96
CA GLY A 271 19.86 -3.20 -10.67
C GLY A 271 20.75 -4.24 -11.33
N PHE A 272 21.83 -4.62 -10.68
CA PHE A 272 22.83 -5.50 -11.30
C PHE A 272 23.30 -6.60 -10.35
N SER A 273 23.43 -7.83 -10.90
CA SER A 273 24.07 -8.95 -10.24
C SER A 273 25.51 -9.12 -10.75
N SER A 274 26.45 -9.28 -9.82
CA SER A 274 27.85 -9.53 -10.13
C SER A 274 28.16 -11.02 -10.19
N VAL A 275 29.02 -11.37 -11.12
CA VAL A 275 29.65 -12.69 -11.23
C VAL A 275 31.17 -12.53 -11.19
N ASN A 276 31.84 -13.31 -10.35
CA ASN A 276 33.30 -13.28 -10.29
C ASN A 276 33.90 -14.19 -11.35
N GLU A 277 34.93 -13.73 -12.04
CA GLU A 277 35.64 -14.57 -13.05
C GLU A 277 36.32 -15.78 -12.44
N LYS A 278 36.76 -15.67 -11.18
CA LYS A 278 37.51 -16.75 -10.48
C LYS A 278 36.56 -17.77 -9.84
N ASP A 279 35.33 -17.39 -9.51
CA ASP A 279 34.38 -18.23 -8.85
C ASP A 279 33.45 -18.96 -9.81
N ASN A 280 32.92 -20.09 -9.36
CA ASN A 280 32.06 -20.97 -10.15
C ASN A 280 30.60 -20.63 -9.91
N GLN A 281 30.11 -19.60 -10.57
CA GLN A 281 28.75 -19.09 -10.36
C GLN A 281 27.84 -19.49 -11.52
N PHE A 282 26.63 -19.96 -11.16
CA PHE A 282 25.65 -20.48 -12.11
C PHE A 282 25.20 -19.40 -13.10
N LEU A 283 24.98 -18.19 -12.65
CA LEU A 283 24.54 -17.10 -13.50
C LEU A 283 25.48 -16.83 -14.67
N LYS A 284 26.77 -17.06 -14.47
CA LYS A 284 27.82 -16.92 -15.53
C LYS A 284 27.61 -17.80 -16.76
N LEU A 285 26.85 -18.90 -16.65
CA LEU A 285 26.51 -19.78 -17.77
C LEU A 285 25.78 -19.04 -18.89
N PHE A 286 25.07 -17.96 -18.54
CA PHE A 286 24.27 -17.17 -19.46
C PHE A 286 25.01 -15.94 -20.02
N SER A 287 26.28 -15.69 -19.66
CA SER A 287 26.99 -14.46 -20.08
C SER A 287 27.06 -14.25 -21.59
N ASN A 288 27.07 -15.31 -22.36
CA ASN A 288 27.12 -15.28 -23.82
C ASN A 288 25.78 -15.54 -24.50
N GLN A 289 24.67 -15.54 -23.71
CA GLN A 289 23.32 -15.76 -24.22
C GLN A 289 22.62 -14.45 -24.47
N GLN A 290 21.86 -14.35 -25.57
CA GLN A 290 20.97 -13.23 -25.79
C GLN A 290 19.61 -13.50 -25.11
N PRO A 291 18.99 -12.50 -24.43
CA PRO A 291 17.71 -12.67 -23.76
C PRO A 291 16.57 -12.89 -24.77
N ARG A 292 15.64 -13.79 -24.43
CA ARG A 292 14.49 -14.14 -25.25
C ARG A 292 13.19 -13.98 -24.46
N LYS A 293 12.09 -13.82 -25.19
CA LYS A 293 10.73 -13.88 -24.62
C LYS A 293 10.37 -15.34 -24.35
N SER A 294 9.82 -15.61 -23.18
CA SER A 294 9.30 -16.93 -22.83
C SER A 294 8.11 -17.29 -23.71
N LYS A 295 8.09 -18.53 -24.20
CA LYS A 295 6.99 -19.14 -24.96
C LYS A 295 6.23 -20.19 -24.14
N LEU A 296 6.85 -20.67 -23.06
CA LEU A 296 6.28 -21.76 -22.26
C LEU A 296 5.08 -21.31 -21.41
N ALA A 297 4.94 -20.01 -21.12
CA ALA A 297 3.74 -19.46 -20.49
C ALA A 297 2.44 -19.73 -21.28
N ALA A 298 2.53 -19.90 -22.61
CA ALA A 298 1.40 -20.26 -23.47
C ALA A 298 0.96 -21.71 -23.33
N VAL A 299 1.83 -22.59 -22.78
CA VAL A 299 1.59 -24.02 -22.55
C VAL A 299 1.32 -24.32 -21.09
N LEU A 300 1.92 -23.56 -20.16
CA LEU A 300 1.71 -23.72 -18.72
C LEU A 300 0.27 -23.42 -18.34
N PRO A 301 -0.35 -24.26 -17.48
CA PRO A 301 -1.68 -23.99 -16.94
C PRO A 301 -1.77 -22.71 -16.11
N GLU A 302 -2.96 -22.09 -16.10
CA GLU A 302 -3.22 -20.86 -15.32
C GLU A 302 -2.95 -21.01 -13.83
N ASN A 303 -3.19 -22.21 -13.27
CA ASN A 303 -2.95 -22.55 -11.86
C ASN A 303 -1.49 -22.95 -11.57
N THR A 304 -0.53 -22.47 -12.34
CA THR A 304 0.90 -22.65 -12.06
C THR A 304 1.30 -21.87 -10.80
N ASN A 305 1.78 -22.60 -9.77
CA ASN A 305 2.25 -22.02 -8.52
C ASN A 305 3.51 -21.21 -8.71
N PHE A 306 4.52 -21.83 -9.34
CA PHE A 306 5.72 -21.14 -9.76
C PHE A 306 6.33 -21.81 -10.99
N PHE A 307 7.14 -21.07 -11.71
CA PHE A 307 8.04 -21.64 -12.68
C PHE A 307 9.39 -20.90 -12.71
N LEU A 308 10.42 -21.68 -12.98
CA LEU A 308 11.78 -21.22 -13.23
C LEU A 308 12.09 -21.50 -14.69
N ASP A 309 12.24 -20.44 -15.47
CA ASP A 309 12.43 -20.47 -16.90
C ASP A 309 13.85 -20.07 -17.30
N PHE A 310 14.46 -20.85 -18.16
CA PHE A 310 15.76 -20.61 -18.78
C PHE A 310 15.60 -20.48 -20.28
N THR A 311 15.90 -19.29 -20.81
CA THR A 311 15.90 -19.06 -22.27
C THR A 311 17.32 -19.01 -22.82
N PHE A 312 17.50 -19.58 -24.01
CA PHE A 312 18.79 -19.70 -24.68
C PHE A 312 18.72 -19.09 -26.10
N SER A 313 19.73 -18.34 -26.46
CA SER A 313 19.96 -17.98 -27.85
C SER A 313 20.65 -19.12 -28.62
N ASP A 314 21.49 -19.89 -27.92
CA ASP A 314 22.17 -21.08 -28.41
C ASP A 314 22.40 -22.06 -27.25
N PHE A 315 21.63 -23.16 -27.22
CA PHE A 315 21.72 -24.16 -26.18
C PHE A 315 23.05 -24.92 -26.18
N GLN A 316 23.66 -25.18 -27.33
CA GLN A 316 24.97 -25.87 -27.41
C GLN A 316 26.07 -25.06 -26.75
N SER A 317 26.08 -23.75 -26.99
CA SER A 317 27.01 -22.83 -26.32
C SER A 317 26.77 -22.77 -24.80
N TYR A 318 25.53 -22.69 -24.36
CA TYR A 318 25.17 -22.78 -22.94
C TYR A 318 25.65 -24.10 -22.32
N PHE A 319 25.38 -25.22 -22.99
CA PHE A 319 25.75 -26.53 -22.48
C PHE A 319 27.28 -26.76 -22.40
N SER A 320 28.04 -26.18 -23.33
CA SER A 320 29.50 -26.15 -23.24
C SER A 320 29.98 -25.38 -22.02
N SER A 321 29.37 -24.27 -21.71
CA SER A 321 29.61 -23.49 -20.47
C SER A 321 29.22 -24.30 -19.22
N TYR A 322 28.09 -25.02 -19.27
CA TYR A 322 27.65 -25.89 -18.18
C TYR A 322 28.66 -27.02 -17.90
N LYS A 323 29.22 -27.69 -18.91
CA LYS A 323 30.30 -28.68 -18.71
C LYS A 323 31.55 -28.08 -18.07
N SER A 324 31.91 -26.85 -18.49
CA SER A 324 33.03 -26.12 -17.86
C SER A 324 32.72 -25.82 -16.37
N PHE A 325 31.50 -25.43 -16.05
CA PHE A 325 31.03 -25.22 -14.66
C PHE A 325 31.10 -26.52 -13.84
N LEU A 326 30.65 -27.65 -14.39
CA LEU A 326 30.76 -28.96 -13.75
C LEU A 326 32.23 -29.32 -13.47
N GLN A 327 33.13 -28.99 -14.39
CA GLN A 327 34.57 -29.24 -14.21
C GLN A 327 35.14 -28.41 -13.05
N LYS A 328 34.83 -27.14 -13.03
CA LYS A 328 35.29 -26.21 -11.98
C LYS A 328 34.70 -26.52 -10.61
N THR A 329 33.48 -27.06 -10.53
CA THR A 329 32.82 -27.47 -9.28
C THR A 329 33.13 -28.91 -8.86
N GLY A 330 34.03 -29.63 -9.57
CA GLY A 330 34.39 -31.01 -9.27
C GLY A 330 33.33 -32.05 -9.63
N ARG A 331 32.25 -31.65 -10.31
CA ARG A 331 31.10 -32.51 -10.69
C ARG A 331 31.27 -33.18 -12.07
N ILE A 332 32.27 -32.88 -12.82
CA ILE A 332 32.46 -33.38 -14.18
C ILE A 332 32.72 -34.89 -14.24
N ILE A 333 33.39 -35.48 -13.22
CA ILE A 333 33.73 -36.90 -13.21
C ILE A 333 32.46 -37.75 -13.06
N PRO A 334 31.56 -37.55 -12.07
CA PRO A 334 30.30 -38.28 -11.98
C PRO A 334 29.45 -38.11 -13.27
N TYR A 335 29.41 -36.90 -13.85
CA TYR A 335 28.76 -36.63 -15.12
C TYR A 335 29.29 -37.49 -16.25
N LYS A 336 30.61 -37.52 -16.49
CA LYS A 336 31.24 -38.32 -17.55
C LYS A 336 31.00 -39.81 -17.36
N ILE A 337 31.06 -40.31 -16.12
CA ILE A 337 30.78 -41.72 -15.80
C ILE A 337 29.33 -42.05 -16.21
N ARG A 338 28.36 -41.21 -15.84
CA ARG A 338 26.96 -41.43 -16.16
C ARG A 338 26.70 -41.40 -17.68
N ILE A 339 27.26 -40.40 -18.41
CA ILE A 339 27.15 -40.35 -19.87
C ILE A 339 27.79 -41.58 -20.54
N SER A 340 28.99 -42.00 -20.11
CA SER A 340 29.62 -43.19 -20.63
C SER A 340 28.76 -44.44 -20.39
N SER A 341 28.13 -44.56 -19.22
CA SER A 341 27.21 -45.66 -18.89
C SER A 341 25.99 -45.62 -19.82
N LEU A 342 25.38 -44.46 -20.06
CA LEU A 342 24.26 -44.32 -20.99
C LEU A 342 24.63 -44.62 -22.43
N ASN A 343 25.80 -44.14 -22.92
CA ASN A 343 26.30 -44.47 -24.26
C ASN A 343 26.43 -45.96 -24.48
N LYS A 344 26.97 -46.67 -23.47
CA LYS A 344 27.12 -48.17 -23.54
C LYS A 344 25.74 -48.85 -23.47
N ALA A 345 24.85 -48.41 -22.59
CA ALA A 345 23.54 -49.01 -22.39
C ALA A 345 22.66 -48.88 -23.64
N TYR A 346 22.73 -47.75 -24.33
CA TYR A 346 21.84 -47.44 -25.44
C TYR A 346 22.50 -47.44 -26.81
N TYR A 347 23.81 -47.82 -26.93
CA TYR A 347 24.58 -47.89 -28.16
C TYR A 347 24.50 -46.65 -29.05
N MET A 348 24.51 -45.45 -28.40
CA MET A 348 24.42 -44.16 -29.08
C MET A 348 25.20 -43.05 -28.34
N ASP A 349 25.47 -41.94 -29.02
CA ASP A 349 25.93 -40.72 -28.37
C ASP A 349 24.74 -40.02 -27.69
N PHE A 350 24.52 -40.43 -26.42
CA PHE A 350 23.35 -39.98 -25.64
C PHE A 350 23.39 -38.46 -25.39
N GLU A 351 24.58 -37.94 -25.06
CA GLU A 351 24.75 -36.51 -24.81
C GLU A 351 24.38 -35.69 -26.03
N LYS A 352 24.94 -36.00 -27.18
CA LYS A 352 24.66 -35.33 -28.44
C LYS A 352 23.19 -35.44 -28.85
N SER A 353 22.61 -36.62 -28.68
CA SER A 353 21.17 -36.84 -29.03
C SER A 353 20.25 -36.02 -28.15
N PHE A 354 20.50 -35.97 -26.84
CA PHE A 354 19.68 -35.16 -25.92
C PHE A 354 19.85 -33.64 -26.14
N VAL A 355 21.10 -33.17 -26.26
CA VAL A 355 21.39 -31.75 -26.48
C VAL A 355 20.75 -31.23 -27.78
N ASN A 356 20.70 -32.05 -28.82
CA ASN A 356 20.05 -31.66 -30.08
C ASN A 356 18.51 -31.54 -29.99
N LEU A 357 17.86 -32.13 -28.97
CA LEU A 357 16.42 -31.97 -28.74
C LEU A 357 16.05 -30.61 -28.17
N VAL A 358 16.95 -30.05 -27.35
CA VAL A 358 16.68 -28.82 -26.64
C VAL A 358 16.78 -27.62 -27.57
N GLY A 359 15.74 -26.83 -27.65
CA GLY A 359 15.68 -25.60 -28.43
C GLY A 359 16.06 -24.36 -27.63
N SER A 360 15.14 -23.44 -27.58
CA SER A 360 15.42 -22.10 -27.04
C SER A 360 15.00 -21.90 -25.59
N GLU A 361 14.36 -22.90 -24.94
CA GLU A 361 13.76 -22.68 -23.63
C GLU A 361 13.58 -23.98 -22.85
N VAL A 362 13.83 -23.92 -21.52
CA VAL A 362 13.59 -25.02 -20.57
C VAL A 362 13.00 -24.41 -19.30
N ALA A 363 11.88 -24.93 -18.86
CA ALA A 363 11.25 -24.50 -17.61
C ALA A 363 11.01 -25.65 -16.63
N LEU A 364 11.24 -25.38 -15.35
CA LEU A 364 10.77 -26.19 -14.23
C LEU A 364 9.53 -25.53 -13.64
N ALA A 365 8.41 -26.24 -13.59
CA ALA A 365 7.15 -25.70 -13.09
C ALA A 365 6.53 -26.61 -12.02
N VAL A 366 5.82 -26.01 -11.07
CA VAL A 366 4.96 -26.67 -10.11
C VAL A 366 3.55 -26.13 -10.27
N ILE A 367 2.58 -27.01 -10.39
CA ILE A 367 1.18 -26.72 -10.67
C ILE A 367 0.32 -27.16 -9.49
N GLU A 368 -0.63 -26.34 -9.11
CA GLU A 368 -1.61 -26.69 -8.08
C GLU A 368 -2.66 -27.66 -8.64
N SER A 369 -2.60 -28.93 -8.23
CA SER A 369 -3.53 -29.97 -8.74
C SER A 369 -4.15 -30.86 -7.67
N GLY A 370 -3.93 -30.59 -6.39
CA GLY A 370 -4.40 -31.46 -5.30
C GLY A 370 -3.61 -32.75 -5.12
N LEU A 371 -2.65 -33.05 -5.99
CA LEU A 371 -1.69 -34.15 -5.87
C LEU A 371 -0.51 -33.73 -4.99
N ASP A 372 0.38 -34.68 -4.69
CA ASP A 372 1.61 -34.31 -3.97
C ASP A 372 2.55 -33.45 -4.85
N ILE A 373 3.54 -32.83 -4.23
CA ILE A 373 4.47 -31.92 -4.92
C ILE A 373 5.23 -32.63 -6.05
N LYS A 374 5.56 -33.91 -5.87
CA LYS A 374 6.27 -34.68 -6.88
C LYS A 374 5.41 -34.86 -8.12
N GLU A 375 4.12 -35.23 -7.94
CA GLU A 375 3.17 -35.39 -9.03
C GLU A 375 2.80 -34.06 -9.72
N ASN A 376 2.96 -32.93 -9.03
CA ASN A 376 2.67 -31.59 -9.55
C ASN A 376 3.90 -30.90 -10.19
N THR A 377 5.04 -31.56 -10.19
CA THR A 377 6.28 -31.02 -10.77
C THR A 377 6.43 -31.45 -12.23
N PHE A 378 6.68 -30.46 -13.10
CA PHE A 378 6.83 -30.65 -14.54
C PHE A 378 8.08 -29.99 -15.03
N VAL A 379 8.70 -30.56 -16.08
CA VAL A 379 9.73 -29.90 -16.87
C VAL A 379 9.25 -29.77 -18.31
N LEU A 380 9.28 -28.54 -18.80
CA LEU A 380 8.91 -28.21 -20.16
C LEU A 380 10.17 -27.90 -20.95
N ILE A 381 10.33 -28.49 -22.13
CA ILE A 381 11.44 -28.22 -23.05
C ILE A 381 10.85 -27.75 -24.37
N GLN A 382 11.15 -26.52 -24.77
CA GLN A 382 10.87 -26.08 -26.11
C GLN A 382 11.80 -26.78 -27.07
N ALA A 383 11.29 -27.64 -27.92
CA ALA A 383 12.08 -28.36 -28.89
C ALA A 383 12.63 -27.43 -29.98
N SER A 384 13.75 -27.78 -30.51
CA SER A 384 14.35 -27.06 -31.64
C SER A 384 13.47 -27.14 -32.91
N ASP A 385 13.38 -26.00 -33.62
CA ASP A 385 12.45 -25.75 -34.74
C ASP A 385 12.54 -26.75 -35.90
N SER A 386 11.84 -27.86 -35.85
CA SER A 386 11.33 -28.58 -37.01
C SER A 386 10.47 -29.79 -36.62
N VAL A 387 9.50 -30.10 -37.41
CA VAL A 387 8.71 -31.35 -37.37
C VAL A 387 9.62 -32.57 -37.37
N SER A 388 10.79 -32.49 -38.05
CA SER A 388 11.84 -33.55 -38.11
C SER A 388 12.46 -33.84 -36.74
N LYS A 389 12.48 -32.89 -35.80
CA LYS A 389 13.09 -33.04 -34.48
C LYS A 389 12.16 -33.67 -33.46
N ASN A 390 10.84 -33.46 -33.59
CA ASN A 390 9.83 -34.26 -32.84
C ASN A 390 9.91 -35.74 -33.19
N LEU A 391 10.22 -36.06 -34.47
CA LEU A 391 10.52 -37.42 -34.88
C LEU A 391 11.79 -37.96 -34.21
N SER A 392 12.84 -37.13 -34.08
CA SER A 392 14.09 -37.46 -33.40
C SER A 392 13.89 -37.82 -31.92
N LEU A 393 13.00 -37.09 -31.19
CA LEU A 393 12.66 -37.44 -29.81
C LEU A 393 11.93 -38.80 -29.77
N LEU A 394 10.97 -39.03 -30.68
CA LEU A 394 10.24 -40.30 -30.74
C LEU A 394 11.19 -41.45 -31.08
N GLU A 395 12.10 -41.26 -32.00
CA GLU A 395 13.14 -42.26 -32.36
C GLU A 395 14.09 -42.51 -31.20
N PHE A 396 14.54 -41.45 -30.54
CA PHE A 396 15.39 -41.51 -29.36
C PHE A 396 14.67 -42.25 -28.20
N SER A 397 13.41 -41.92 -27.90
CA SER A 397 12.60 -42.64 -26.92
C SER A 397 12.37 -44.10 -27.28
N LYS A 398 12.09 -44.38 -28.58
CA LYS A 398 11.94 -45.78 -29.06
C LYS A 398 13.24 -46.57 -28.90
N ALA A 399 14.39 -45.98 -29.25
CA ALA A 399 15.66 -46.65 -29.10
C ALA A 399 15.95 -47.00 -27.63
N ILE A 400 15.64 -46.10 -26.69
CA ILE A 400 15.79 -46.34 -25.26
C ILE A 400 14.84 -47.44 -24.80
N ASN A 401 13.55 -47.42 -25.20
CA ASN A 401 12.57 -48.36 -24.74
C ASN A 401 12.74 -49.78 -25.32
N ARG A 402 13.28 -49.91 -26.56
CA ARG A 402 13.60 -51.21 -27.19
C ARG A 402 14.65 -51.96 -26.39
N LEU A 403 15.61 -51.31 -25.77
CA LEU A 403 16.69 -51.93 -25.02
C LEU A 403 16.30 -52.21 -23.55
N SER A 404 15.20 -51.65 -23.07
CA SER A 404 14.72 -51.77 -21.69
C SER A 404 13.68 -52.92 -21.52
N ALA A 405 13.59 -53.93 -22.43
CA ALA A 405 12.73 -55.10 -22.34
C ALA A 405 11.22 -54.84 -22.11
N GLY A 406 10.70 -53.78 -22.71
CA GLY A 406 9.26 -53.45 -22.75
C GLY A 406 8.99 -52.48 -23.86
N GLU A 407 7.98 -52.72 -24.74
CA GLU A 407 7.42 -51.65 -25.55
C GLU A 407 6.86 -50.62 -24.56
N GLY A 408 7.52 -49.45 -24.50
CA GLY A 408 7.07 -48.37 -23.60
C GLY A 408 5.58 -48.11 -23.85
N GLU A 409 4.73 -48.34 -22.83
CA GLU A 409 3.28 -48.15 -22.94
C GLU A 409 3.00 -46.78 -23.50
N VAL A 410 2.45 -46.73 -24.71
CA VAL A 410 1.94 -45.52 -25.33
C VAL A 410 0.48 -45.40 -24.96
N GLN A 411 0.16 -44.46 -24.08
CA GLN A 411 -1.23 -44.22 -23.72
C GLN A 411 -1.75 -43.03 -24.50
N ASP A 412 -2.81 -43.27 -25.31
CA ASP A 412 -3.54 -42.19 -25.97
C ASP A 412 -4.53 -41.55 -24.99
N TYR A 413 -4.41 -40.23 -24.81
CA TYR A 413 -5.28 -39.48 -23.92
C TYR A 413 -5.65 -38.13 -24.54
N ASN A 414 -6.92 -37.97 -24.84
CA ASN A 414 -7.47 -36.71 -25.40
C ASN A 414 -6.74 -36.21 -26.66
N GLY A 415 -6.23 -37.15 -27.49
CA GLY A 415 -5.46 -36.81 -28.71
C GLY A 415 -3.97 -36.59 -28.50
N TYR A 416 -3.47 -36.79 -27.29
CA TYR A 416 -2.04 -36.69 -26.94
C TYR A 416 -1.51 -38.08 -26.58
N LYS A 417 -0.32 -38.41 -27.05
CA LYS A 417 0.35 -39.67 -26.74
C LYS A 417 1.28 -39.49 -25.54
N ILE A 418 1.00 -40.16 -24.43
CA ILE A 418 1.85 -40.19 -23.24
C ILE A 418 2.79 -41.37 -23.34
N ARG A 419 4.08 -41.13 -23.13
CA ARG A 419 5.17 -42.10 -23.24
C ARG A 419 6.05 -42.08 -22.03
N HIS A 420 6.74 -43.17 -21.75
CA HIS A 420 7.80 -43.21 -20.74
C HIS A 420 9.17 -43.02 -21.38
N PHE A 421 9.98 -42.12 -20.82
CA PHE A 421 11.37 -41.96 -21.17
C PHE A 421 12.22 -42.64 -20.08
N ASN A 422 12.40 -43.97 -20.22
CA ASN A 422 12.96 -44.81 -19.17
C ASN A 422 14.49 -44.57 -18.94
N VAL A 423 14.87 -43.37 -18.61
CA VAL A 423 16.20 -42.98 -18.18
C VAL A 423 16.07 -42.17 -16.90
N PRO A 424 16.27 -42.79 -15.71
CA PRO A 424 16.19 -42.07 -14.45
C PRO A 424 17.22 -40.96 -14.38
N ASP A 425 16.85 -39.86 -13.74
CA ASP A 425 17.72 -38.68 -13.46
C ASP A 425 18.31 -38.02 -14.72
N VAL A 426 17.72 -38.19 -15.88
CA VAL A 426 18.23 -37.59 -17.10
C VAL A 426 18.17 -36.06 -17.07
N LEU A 427 17.11 -35.49 -16.56
CA LEU A 427 16.92 -34.04 -16.52
C LEU A 427 17.92 -33.33 -15.56
N PRO A 428 18.13 -33.83 -14.32
CA PRO A 428 19.19 -33.32 -13.46
C PRO A 428 20.61 -33.42 -14.07
N LEU A 429 20.85 -34.40 -14.90
CA LEU A 429 22.16 -34.58 -15.56
C LEU A 429 22.47 -33.40 -16.51
N PHE A 430 21.47 -32.90 -17.23
CA PHE A 430 21.65 -31.83 -18.23
C PHE A 430 21.35 -30.43 -17.72
N PHE A 431 20.45 -30.29 -16.73
CA PHE A 431 19.97 -28.97 -16.25
C PHE A 431 20.34 -28.68 -14.79
N GLY A 432 20.92 -29.65 -14.09
CA GLY A 432 21.37 -29.50 -12.72
C GLY A 432 20.38 -29.95 -11.65
N PRO A 433 20.80 -29.90 -10.38
CA PRO A 433 20.09 -30.53 -9.26
C PRO A 433 18.72 -29.93 -8.95
N LEU A 434 18.38 -28.76 -9.44
CA LEU A 434 17.03 -28.19 -9.29
C LEU A 434 15.95 -29.07 -9.94
N PHE A 435 16.32 -29.85 -10.96
CA PHE A 435 15.43 -30.74 -11.72
C PHE A 435 15.32 -32.16 -11.14
N GLN A 436 15.93 -32.44 -9.99
CA GLN A 436 16.01 -33.81 -9.42
C GLN A 436 14.65 -34.35 -8.90
N LYS A 437 13.62 -33.51 -8.74
CA LYS A 437 12.29 -34.01 -8.33
C LYS A 437 11.55 -34.74 -9.45
N LEU A 438 12.00 -34.63 -10.68
CA LEU A 438 11.46 -35.37 -11.82
C LEU A 438 12.32 -36.62 -12.02
N THR A 439 11.80 -37.78 -11.62
CA THR A 439 12.54 -39.07 -11.59
C THR A 439 12.05 -40.05 -12.64
N ASP A 440 10.75 -40.09 -12.88
CA ASP A 440 10.14 -41.16 -13.67
C ASP A 440 9.91 -40.83 -15.15
N ASN A 441 10.05 -39.53 -15.53
CA ASN A 441 10.14 -39.01 -16.90
C ASN A 441 9.05 -39.51 -17.89
N TYR A 442 7.78 -39.50 -17.47
CA TYR A 442 6.68 -39.60 -18.43
C TYR A 442 6.54 -38.31 -19.21
N PHE A 443 6.31 -38.40 -20.52
CA PHE A 443 6.23 -37.19 -21.32
C PHE A 443 5.11 -37.25 -22.37
N THR A 444 4.70 -36.05 -22.78
CA THR A 444 3.88 -35.82 -23.97
C THR A 444 4.41 -34.65 -24.76
N ILE A 445 3.92 -34.46 -26.00
CA ILE A 445 4.31 -33.34 -26.87
C ILE A 445 3.09 -32.48 -27.12
N ILE A 446 3.19 -31.20 -26.80
CA ILE A 446 2.15 -30.20 -27.01
C ILE A 446 2.72 -29.12 -27.97
N GLY A 447 2.30 -29.15 -29.22
CA GLY A 447 2.94 -28.32 -30.26
C GLY A 447 4.42 -28.64 -30.38
N ASN A 448 5.28 -27.64 -30.13
CA ASN A 448 6.73 -27.81 -30.12
C ASN A 448 7.32 -27.96 -28.70
N THR A 449 6.46 -28.19 -27.70
CA THR A 449 6.89 -28.32 -26.29
C THR A 449 6.81 -29.75 -25.84
N ILE A 450 7.90 -30.27 -25.28
CA ILE A 450 7.95 -31.55 -24.59
C ILE A 450 7.64 -31.28 -23.14
N VAL A 451 6.60 -31.94 -22.61
CA VAL A 451 6.16 -31.82 -21.21
C VAL A 451 6.48 -33.11 -20.49
N PHE A 452 7.41 -33.08 -19.54
CA PHE A 452 7.75 -34.18 -18.67
C PHE A 452 7.01 -34.09 -17.33
N GLY A 453 6.52 -35.22 -16.81
CA GLY A 453 5.90 -35.38 -15.51
C GLY A 453 6.33 -36.68 -14.85
N ASN A 454 6.00 -36.90 -13.56
CA ASN A 454 6.44 -38.06 -12.78
C ASN A 454 5.53 -39.32 -12.96
N SER A 455 4.34 -39.16 -13.53
CA SER A 455 3.43 -40.28 -13.79
C SER A 455 2.56 -40.01 -15.00
N VAL A 456 1.93 -41.06 -15.49
CA VAL A 456 0.87 -40.94 -16.52
C VAL A 456 -0.27 -40.03 -16.03
N SER A 457 -0.66 -40.17 -14.77
CA SER A 457 -1.72 -39.35 -14.17
C SER A 457 -1.37 -37.85 -14.13
N SER A 458 -0.15 -37.56 -13.76
CA SER A 458 0.43 -36.22 -13.76
C SER A 458 0.33 -35.58 -15.14
N VAL A 459 0.83 -36.30 -16.20
CA VAL A 459 0.80 -35.77 -17.57
C VAL A 459 -0.65 -35.66 -18.11
N LYS A 460 -1.57 -36.57 -17.75
CA LYS A 460 -3.00 -36.45 -18.10
C LYS A 460 -3.61 -35.16 -17.51
N ASN A 461 -3.32 -34.87 -16.25
CA ASN A 461 -3.81 -33.66 -15.60
C ASN A 461 -3.30 -32.42 -16.31
N PHE A 462 -2.02 -32.38 -16.67
CA PHE A 462 -1.44 -31.27 -17.44
C PHE A 462 -2.17 -31.08 -18.78
N VAL A 463 -2.40 -32.17 -19.52
CA VAL A 463 -3.13 -32.15 -20.80
C VAL A 463 -4.56 -31.61 -20.63
N ASN A 464 -5.27 -32.00 -19.55
CA ASN A 464 -6.61 -31.51 -19.26
C ASN A 464 -6.61 -29.99 -19.04
N TYR A 465 -5.68 -29.46 -18.24
CA TYR A 465 -5.55 -28.02 -18.03
C TYR A 465 -5.24 -27.29 -19.33
N TYR A 466 -4.31 -27.80 -20.13
CA TYR A 466 -3.99 -27.19 -21.42
C TYR A 466 -5.20 -27.17 -22.37
N LYS A 467 -5.94 -28.28 -22.47
CA LYS A 467 -7.14 -28.39 -23.34
C LYS A 467 -8.29 -27.50 -22.89
N SER A 468 -8.39 -27.19 -21.61
CA SER A 468 -9.39 -26.24 -21.13
C SER A 468 -9.14 -24.80 -21.67
N GLY A 469 -8.00 -24.56 -22.31
CA GLY A 469 -7.60 -23.27 -22.86
C GLY A 469 -7.19 -22.24 -21.81
N LYS A 470 -7.18 -22.62 -20.52
CA LYS A 470 -6.77 -21.81 -19.39
C LYS A 470 -5.26 -21.88 -19.21
N THR A 471 -4.52 -21.09 -19.97
CA THR A 471 -3.06 -21.03 -19.88
C THR A 471 -2.58 -19.81 -19.12
N LEU A 472 -1.36 -19.88 -18.56
CA LEU A 472 -0.78 -18.82 -17.77
C LEU A 472 -0.68 -17.50 -18.55
N GLU A 473 -0.32 -17.54 -19.83
CA GLU A 473 -0.27 -16.37 -20.71
C GLU A 473 -1.63 -15.67 -20.86
N LYS A 474 -2.74 -16.40 -20.76
CA LYS A 474 -4.10 -15.86 -20.85
C LYS A 474 -4.63 -15.33 -19.53
N SER A 475 -4.03 -15.72 -18.42
CA SER A 475 -4.42 -15.26 -17.08
C SER A 475 -4.29 -13.75 -16.96
N SER A 476 -5.36 -13.08 -16.54
CA SER A 476 -5.34 -11.64 -16.26
C SER A 476 -4.35 -11.28 -15.15
N GLN A 477 -4.26 -12.17 -14.14
CA GLN A 477 -3.33 -12.04 -13.04
C GLN A 477 -1.88 -12.04 -13.53
N TYR A 478 -1.49 -13.01 -14.36
CA TYR A 478 -0.15 -13.09 -14.91
C TYR A 478 0.16 -11.92 -15.84
N LYS A 479 -0.77 -11.52 -16.72
CA LYS A 479 -0.63 -10.36 -17.60
C LYS A 479 -0.38 -9.08 -16.81
N SER A 480 -1.24 -8.79 -15.82
CA SER A 480 -1.10 -7.59 -14.99
C SER A 480 0.24 -7.54 -14.24
N PHE A 481 0.86 -8.70 -14.03
CA PHE A 481 2.15 -8.84 -13.41
C PHE A 481 3.29 -8.62 -14.41
N THR A 482 3.22 -9.24 -15.60
CA THR A 482 4.26 -9.15 -16.65
C THR A 482 4.45 -7.74 -17.21
N ASP A 483 3.43 -6.87 -17.11
CA ASP A 483 3.54 -5.45 -17.45
C ASP A 483 4.57 -4.68 -16.58
N ASN A 484 5.04 -5.28 -15.47
CA ASN A 484 5.98 -4.67 -14.53
C ASN A 484 7.40 -5.27 -14.59
N ILE A 485 7.64 -6.20 -15.50
CA ILE A 485 8.94 -6.86 -15.70
C ILE A 485 9.34 -6.80 -17.18
N ASP A 486 10.61 -7.08 -17.46
CA ASP A 486 11.10 -7.08 -18.83
C ASP A 486 10.46 -8.21 -19.67
N GLU A 487 10.16 -7.92 -20.93
CA GLU A 487 9.59 -8.90 -21.86
C GLU A 487 10.57 -10.04 -22.19
N LYS A 488 11.88 -9.76 -22.15
CA LYS A 488 12.96 -10.70 -22.50
C LYS A 488 13.93 -10.87 -21.36
N SER A 489 14.23 -12.10 -21.02
CA SER A 489 15.23 -12.47 -20.01
C SER A 489 15.92 -13.77 -20.40
N ASN A 490 17.00 -14.15 -19.71
CA ASN A 490 17.60 -15.49 -19.82
C ASN A 490 17.20 -16.37 -18.66
N ILE A 491 16.90 -15.78 -17.51
CA ILE A 491 16.34 -16.48 -16.37
C ILE A 491 15.13 -15.67 -15.89
N LEU A 492 14.01 -16.33 -15.72
CA LEU A 492 12.81 -15.79 -15.08
C LEU A 492 12.38 -16.77 -13.99
N PHE A 493 12.30 -16.29 -12.76
CA PHE A 493 11.53 -16.96 -11.71
C PHE A 493 10.24 -16.21 -11.50
N TYR A 494 9.11 -16.88 -11.56
CA TYR A 494 7.78 -16.36 -11.24
C TYR A 494 7.10 -17.26 -10.21
N SER A 495 6.41 -16.67 -9.28
CA SER A 495 5.57 -17.38 -8.31
C SER A 495 4.24 -16.64 -8.11
N ASN A 496 3.14 -17.36 -8.23
CA ASN A 496 1.86 -16.97 -7.68
C ASN A 496 1.92 -17.21 -6.18
N VAL A 497 1.91 -16.16 -5.39
CA VAL A 497 2.16 -16.27 -3.94
C VAL A 497 1.06 -17.08 -3.26
N GLU A 498 -0.22 -16.79 -3.54
CA GLU A 498 -1.36 -17.46 -2.90
C GLU A 498 -1.33 -18.96 -3.10
N SER A 499 -1.20 -19.42 -4.35
CA SER A 499 -1.18 -20.86 -4.65
C SER A 499 0.11 -21.54 -4.18
N SER A 500 1.19 -20.76 -3.95
CA SER A 500 2.48 -21.28 -3.48
C SER A 500 2.59 -21.42 -1.96
N LEU A 501 1.63 -20.95 -1.16
CA LEU A 501 1.75 -20.93 0.31
C LEU A 501 2.02 -22.32 0.91
N ASN A 502 1.28 -23.34 0.49
CA ASN A 502 1.49 -24.72 0.96
C ASN A 502 2.84 -25.28 0.53
N PHE A 503 3.28 -24.95 -0.69
CA PHE A 503 4.60 -25.33 -1.19
C PHE A 503 5.69 -24.69 -0.34
N ILE A 504 5.64 -23.39 -0.08
CA ILE A 504 6.61 -22.66 0.77
C ILE A 504 6.63 -23.27 2.17
N LYS A 505 5.43 -23.49 2.79
CA LYS A 505 5.32 -24.11 4.11
C LYS A 505 6.05 -25.45 4.19
N SER A 506 6.00 -26.28 3.14
CA SER A 506 6.63 -27.60 3.12
C SER A 506 8.16 -27.57 3.19
N TYR A 507 8.76 -26.43 2.90
CA TYR A 507 10.23 -26.24 2.99
C TYR A 507 10.66 -25.70 4.38
N LEU A 508 9.76 -25.04 5.11
CA LEU A 508 10.07 -24.39 6.38
C LEU A 508 10.23 -25.41 7.51
N ASN A 509 11.11 -25.13 8.47
CA ASN A 509 11.16 -25.89 9.70
C ASN A 509 9.85 -25.75 10.50
N ASN A 510 9.55 -26.64 11.44
CA ASN A 510 8.27 -26.72 12.12
C ASN A 510 7.86 -25.41 12.80
N TYR A 511 8.80 -24.68 13.41
CA TYR A 511 8.53 -23.41 14.07
C TYR A 511 8.10 -22.33 13.07
N ASN A 512 8.86 -22.20 11.98
CA ASN A 512 8.58 -21.21 10.93
C ASN A 512 7.34 -21.59 10.10
N ALA A 513 7.09 -22.88 9.89
CA ALA A 513 5.89 -23.36 9.22
C ALA A 513 4.61 -22.96 9.98
N ALA A 514 4.59 -23.10 11.31
CA ALA A 514 3.46 -22.70 12.13
C ALA A 514 3.24 -21.18 12.14
N ASN A 515 4.33 -20.40 12.27
CA ASN A 515 4.26 -18.94 12.16
C ASN A 515 3.82 -18.45 10.77
N PHE A 516 4.27 -19.10 9.72
CA PHE A 516 3.89 -18.79 8.35
C PHE A 516 2.40 -19.07 8.10
N GLU A 517 1.91 -20.22 8.58
CA GLU A 517 0.51 -20.62 8.46
C GLU A 517 -0.44 -19.68 9.21
N SER A 518 -0.06 -19.21 10.39
CA SER A 518 -0.86 -18.24 11.14
C SER A 518 -1.03 -16.89 10.44
N ASN A 519 -0.20 -16.60 9.43
CA ASN A 519 -0.23 -15.37 8.64
C ASN A 519 -0.66 -15.60 7.17
N TYR A 520 -1.25 -16.75 6.84
CA TYR A 520 -1.71 -17.08 5.48
C TYR A 520 -2.65 -16.00 4.92
N GLY A 521 -3.55 -15.45 5.75
CA GLY A 521 -4.48 -14.39 5.34
C GLY A 521 -3.79 -13.13 4.83
N VAL A 522 -2.62 -12.79 5.37
CA VAL A 522 -1.81 -11.68 4.88
C VAL A 522 -1.10 -12.05 3.58
N PHE A 523 -0.43 -13.21 3.55
CA PHE A 523 0.34 -13.63 2.39
C PHE A 523 -0.51 -13.93 1.16
N SER A 524 -1.74 -14.45 1.33
CA SER A 524 -2.67 -14.72 0.23
C SER A 524 -3.11 -13.47 -0.53
N ASN A 525 -2.94 -12.30 0.06
CA ASN A 525 -3.23 -11.02 -0.59
C ASN A 525 -2.14 -10.55 -1.56
N PHE A 526 -1.00 -11.27 -1.64
CA PHE A 526 0.01 -10.97 -2.66
C PHE A 526 -0.29 -11.71 -3.95
N ASN A 527 -0.31 -10.97 -5.05
CA ASN A 527 -0.61 -11.50 -6.37
C ASN A 527 0.53 -12.40 -6.87
N GLY A 528 1.76 -11.89 -6.80
CA GLY A 528 2.90 -12.61 -7.31
C GLY A 528 4.23 -11.97 -6.97
N PHE A 529 5.26 -12.78 -7.18
CA PHE A 529 6.67 -12.39 -7.11
C PHE A 529 7.36 -12.82 -8.40
N ALA A 530 8.19 -11.97 -8.99
CA ALA A 530 9.12 -12.40 -10.02
C ALA A 530 10.47 -11.74 -9.87
N ILE A 531 11.48 -12.43 -10.40
CA ILE A 531 12.83 -11.92 -10.58
C ILE A 531 13.39 -12.42 -11.91
N GLN A 532 14.07 -11.54 -12.64
CA GLN A 532 14.66 -11.81 -13.95
C GLN A 532 16.12 -11.42 -13.99
N PHE A 533 16.85 -12.15 -14.84
CA PHE A 533 18.28 -11.89 -15.10
C PHE A 533 18.54 -11.91 -16.60
N LYS A 534 19.27 -10.89 -17.10
CA LYS A 534 19.77 -10.84 -18.47
C LYS A 534 21.21 -10.29 -18.51
N PRO A 535 22.09 -10.78 -19.37
CA PRO A 535 23.45 -10.29 -19.49
C PRO A 535 23.51 -8.79 -19.82
N SER A 536 24.43 -8.09 -19.20
CA SER A 536 24.73 -6.67 -19.44
C SER A 536 26.22 -6.41 -19.25
N GLY A 537 27.02 -6.59 -20.30
CA GLY A 537 28.48 -6.58 -20.24
C GLY A 537 29.00 -7.69 -19.33
N ASN A 538 29.78 -7.34 -18.32
CA ASN A 538 30.35 -8.32 -17.34
C ASN A 538 29.38 -8.63 -16.19
N TRP A 539 28.17 -8.08 -16.20
CA TRP A 539 27.18 -8.22 -15.14
C TRP A 539 25.87 -8.76 -15.71
N PHE A 540 24.90 -8.92 -14.82
CA PHE A 540 23.53 -9.26 -15.19
C PHE A 540 22.58 -8.18 -14.69
N TYR A 541 21.89 -7.55 -15.63
CA TYR A 541 20.79 -6.69 -15.27
C TYR A 541 19.69 -7.52 -14.64
N THR A 542 19.29 -7.11 -13.45
CA THR A 542 18.36 -7.84 -12.58
C THR A 542 17.15 -6.99 -12.31
N THR A 543 15.98 -7.49 -12.61
CA THR A 543 14.71 -6.83 -12.30
C THR A 543 13.82 -7.74 -11.47
N GLY A 544 13.01 -7.14 -10.61
CA GLY A 544 12.07 -7.89 -9.79
C GLY A 544 10.82 -7.09 -9.50
N CYS A 545 9.75 -7.81 -9.18
CA CYS A 545 8.49 -7.22 -8.78
C CYS A 545 7.82 -8.09 -7.72
N ILE A 546 7.35 -7.44 -6.66
CA ILE A 546 6.37 -8.01 -5.73
C ILE A 546 5.10 -7.21 -5.94
N LYS A 547 4.00 -7.86 -6.28
CA LYS A 547 2.71 -7.20 -6.48
C LYS A 547 1.70 -7.70 -5.46
N TYR A 548 1.03 -6.74 -4.84
CA TYR A 548 -0.13 -7.00 -4.03
C TYR A 548 -1.31 -7.32 -4.97
N LYS A 549 -2.16 -8.27 -4.59
CA LYS A 549 -3.46 -8.35 -5.21
C LYS A 549 -4.11 -6.99 -4.91
N SER A 550 -4.13 -6.06 -5.86
CA SER A 550 -5.23 -5.12 -5.81
C SER A 550 -6.45 -6.01 -5.62
N LYS A 551 -7.13 -5.94 -4.47
CA LYS A 551 -8.49 -6.47 -4.40
C LYS A 551 -9.03 -6.05 -5.75
N GLN A 552 -9.25 -6.99 -6.69
CA GLN A 552 -10.05 -6.64 -7.85
C GLN A 552 -11.23 -5.97 -7.17
N LYS A 553 -11.24 -4.63 -7.23
CA LYS A 553 -12.49 -3.94 -7.03
C LYS A 553 -13.33 -4.76 -7.99
N GLU A 554 -14.25 -5.59 -7.49
CA GLU A 554 -15.41 -5.82 -8.28
C GLU A 554 -15.84 -4.38 -8.56
N GLU A 555 -15.36 -3.86 -9.68
CA GLU A 555 -15.79 -2.57 -10.16
C GLU A 555 -17.26 -2.80 -10.35
N ILE A 556 -18.00 -2.36 -9.34
CA ILE A 556 -19.43 -2.23 -9.49
C ILE A 556 -19.51 -1.25 -10.63
N SER A 557 -19.74 -1.80 -11.82
CA SER A 557 -19.81 -0.96 -12.99
C SER A 557 -20.93 0.03 -12.75
N ALA A 558 -20.59 1.30 -12.77
CA ALA A 558 -21.62 2.34 -12.72
C ALA A 558 -22.65 2.04 -13.82
N LEU A 559 -23.93 2.21 -13.52
CA LEU A 559 -24.98 2.07 -14.53
C LEU A 559 -24.73 3.05 -15.68
N TRP A 560 -24.22 4.23 -15.34
CA TRP A 560 -23.75 5.22 -16.30
C TRP A 560 -22.72 6.15 -15.64
N GLN A 561 -21.90 6.75 -16.49
CA GLN A 561 -20.90 7.76 -16.14
C GLN A 561 -21.05 8.96 -17.03
N VAL A 562 -21.15 10.16 -16.45
CA VAL A 562 -21.32 11.42 -17.15
C VAL A 562 -20.09 12.29 -16.97
N PRO A 563 -19.36 12.64 -18.03
CA PRO A 563 -18.23 13.56 -17.95
C PRO A 563 -18.68 14.97 -17.60
N LEU A 564 -17.96 15.60 -16.67
CA LEU A 564 -18.12 17.00 -16.29
C LEU A 564 -16.90 17.80 -16.80
N ASP A 565 -16.99 19.12 -16.86
CA ASP A 565 -15.86 19.96 -17.30
C ASP A 565 -14.75 20.04 -16.23
N ALA A 566 -15.11 19.79 -14.95
CA ALA A 566 -14.20 19.73 -13.82
C ALA A 566 -14.74 18.77 -12.75
N LYS A 567 -13.94 18.50 -11.73
CA LYS A 567 -14.31 17.69 -10.56
C LYS A 567 -15.64 18.16 -9.96
N LEU A 568 -16.49 17.22 -9.54
CA LEU A 568 -17.76 17.54 -8.85
C LEU A 568 -17.48 18.32 -7.56
N MET A 569 -18.25 19.33 -7.31
CA MET A 569 -18.19 20.17 -6.13
C MET A 569 -19.36 19.87 -5.17
N GLY A 570 -19.03 19.26 -4.02
CA GLY A 570 -20.05 18.90 -3.03
C GLY A 570 -20.88 17.68 -3.43
N SER A 571 -22.02 17.49 -2.77
CA SER A 571 -22.97 16.41 -3.05
C SER A 571 -23.87 16.77 -4.21
N PRO A 572 -24.20 15.86 -5.14
CA PRO A 572 -25.29 16.08 -6.10
C PRO A 572 -26.66 16.07 -5.40
N PHE A 573 -27.68 16.52 -6.08
CA PHE A 573 -29.05 16.57 -5.57
C PHE A 573 -29.99 15.79 -6.50
N ILE A 574 -30.91 15.04 -5.93
CA ILE A 574 -31.94 14.31 -6.68
C ILE A 574 -33.32 14.99 -6.43
N PHE A 575 -34.02 15.40 -7.47
CA PHE A 575 -35.33 16.03 -7.39
C PHE A 575 -36.31 15.29 -8.28
N LYS A 576 -37.59 15.31 -7.85
CA LYS A 576 -38.72 14.77 -8.62
C LYS A 576 -39.43 15.92 -9.34
N ASP A 577 -39.47 15.85 -10.66
CA ASP A 577 -40.36 16.74 -11.45
C ASP A 577 -41.79 16.23 -11.35
N ILE A 578 -42.65 17.06 -10.75
CA ILE A 578 -44.04 16.70 -10.50
C ILE A 578 -44.87 16.71 -11.79
N ALA A 579 -44.43 17.46 -12.84
CA ALA A 579 -45.18 17.59 -14.08
C ALA A 579 -45.17 16.30 -14.91
N ASN A 580 -44.10 15.58 -14.95
CA ASN A 580 -43.89 14.36 -15.73
C ASN A 580 -43.48 13.14 -14.93
N ASN A 581 -43.45 13.26 -13.60
CA ASN A 581 -43.04 12.21 -12.64
C ASN A 581 -41.60 11.70 -12.84
N SER A 582 -40.73 12.45 -13.54
CA SER A 582 -39.33 12.07 -13.79
C SER A 582 -38.40 12.56 -12.68
N MET A 583 -37.30 11.80 -12.46
CA MET A 583 -36.26 12.21 -11.53
C MET A 583 -35.18 13.00 -12.28
N LYS A 584 -34.68 14.06 -11.65
CA LYS A 584 -33.64 14.95 -12.14
C LYS A 584 -32.47 15.01 -11.17
N ILE A 585 -31.27 15.06 -11.67
CA ILE A 585 -30.05 15.19 -10.89
C ILE A 585 -29.46 16.57 -11.16
N ILE A 586 -29.19 17.31 -10.10
CA ILE A 586 -28.48 18.59 -10.16
C ILE A 586 -27.09 18.40 -9.60
N ALA A 587 -26.08 18.81 -10.38
CA ALA A 587 -24.69 18.72 -10.01
C ALA A 587 -23.96 20.04 -10.28
N PHE A 588 -22.93 20.32 -9.49
CA PHE A 588 -22.06 21.48 -9.66
C PHE A 588 -20.60 21.00 -9.79
N ASP A 589 -19.81 21.70 -10.58
CA ASP A 589 -18.38 21.42 -10.70
C ASP A 589 -17.49 22.57 -10.20
N TYR A 590 -16.21 22.30 -9.99
CA TYR A 590 -15.22 23.31 -9.58
C TYR A 590 -14.94 24.38 -10.66
N ALA A 591 -15.41 24.17 -11.89
CA ALA A 591 -15.39 25.19 -12.93
C ALA A 591 -16.62 26.12 -12.89
N ASN A 592 -17.45 26.06 -11.84
CA ASN A 592 -18.67 26.84 -11.63
C ASN A 592 -19.79 26.54 -12.65
N ASN A 593 -19.84 25.34 -13.18
CA ASN A 593 -21.00 24.93 -13.97
C ASN A 593 -22.03 24.26 -13.09
N MET A 594 -23.31 24.48 -13.45
CA MET A 594 -24.45 23.73 -12.93
C MET A 594 -25.01 22.87 -14.05
N TYR A 595 -25.26 21.61 -13.76
CA TYR A 595 -25.77 20.61 -14.70
C TYR A 595 -27.16 20.13 -14.23
N GLN A 596 -28.06 19.89 -15.15
CA GLN A 596 -29.23 19.04 -14.98
C GLN A 596 -29.03 17.79 -15.81
N ILE A 597 -29.11 16.64 -15.16
CA ILE A 597 -28.90 15.33 -15.74
C ILE A 597 -30.16 14.50 -15.49
N ASP A 598 -30.57 13.73 -16.48
CA ASP A 598 -31.72 12.85 -16.33
C ASP A 598 -31.37 11.50 -15.66
N LYS A 599 -32.36 10.65 -15.46
CA LYS A 599 -32.21 9.33 -14.82
C LYS A 599 -31.30 8.38 -15.61
N ASP A 600 -31.12 8.57 -16.91
CA ASP A 600 -30.34 7.74 -17.82
C ASP A 600 -28.91 8.26 -18.03
N GLY A 601 -28.57 9.42 -17.40
CA GLY A 601 -27.23 10.00 -17.45
C GLY A 601 -27.04 11.02 -18.58
N GLU A 602 -28.11 11.46 -19.25
CA GLU A 602 -27.98 12.48 -20.31
C GLU A 602 -28.04 13.88 -19.72
N ILE A 603 -27.10 14.74 -20.12
CA ILE A 603 -27.05 16.14 -19.71
C ILE A 603 -28.14 16.89 -20.48
N GLU A 604 -29.23 17.25 -19.82
CA GLU A 604 -30.32 18.02 -20.44
C GLU A 604 -29.92 19.47 -20.68
N TRP A 605 -29.19 20.06 -19.72
CA TRP A 605 -28.58 21.38 -19.91
C TRP A 605 -27.42 21.60 -18.94
N LYS A 606 -26.57 22.57 -19.31
CA LYS A 606 -25.46 23.08 -18.51
C LYS A 606 -25.44 24.60 -18.56
N ILE A 607 -25.27 25.24 -17.40
CA ILE A 607 -25.13 26.70 -17.33
C ILE A 607 -23.87 27.07 -16.53
N LYS A 608 -23.26 28.19 -16.89
CA LYS A 608 -22.12 28.78 -16.19
C LYS A 608 -22.60 29.76 -15.13
N LEU A 609 -22.22 29.54 -13.87
CA LEU A 609 -22.46 30.45 -12.77
C LEU A 609 -21.34 31.49 -12.66
N ARG A 610 -21.62 32.62 -12.03
CA ARG A 610 -20.60 33.67 -11.78
C ARG A 610 -19.59 33.23 -10.71
N GLU A 611 -20.02 32.42 -9.78
CA GLU A 611 -19.27 31.98 -8.60
C GLU A 611 -19.63 30.55 -8.21
N LYS A 612 -18.80 29.95 -7.34
CA LYS A 612 -19.09 28.67 -6.73
C LYS A 612 -20.34 28.76 -5.84
N THR A 613 -21.17 27.71 -5.87
CA THR A 613 -22.25 27.58 -4.92
C THR A 613 -21.72 27.18 -3.53
N ASN A 614 -22.39 27.67 -2.48
CA ASN A 614 -22.13 27.30 -1.08
C ASN A 614 -23.44 26.92 -0.37
N SER A 615 -24.49 26.61 -1.12
CA SER A 615 -25.85 26.47 -0.64
C SER A 615 -26.46 25.14 -1.09
N PRO A 616 -27.33 24.54 -0.30
CA PRO A 616 -28.25 23.54 -0.82
C PRO A 616 -29.12 24.15 -1.93
N VAL A 617 -29.58 23.25 -2.79
CA VAL A 617 -30.57 23.61 -3.83
C VAL A 617 -31.97 23.29 -3.32
N TYR A 618 -32.85 24.24 -3.42
CA TYR A 618 -34.27 24.07 -3.06
C TYR A 618 -35.11 24.00 -4.33
N PRO A 619 -35.84 22.88 -4.55
CA PRO A 619 -36.80 22.78 -5.63
C PRO A 619 -38.05 23.59 -5.24
N ILE A 620 -38.51 24.44 -6.11
CA ILE A 620 -39.77 25.18 -5.96
C ILE A 620 -40.59 25.02 -7.22
N ASN A 621 -41.92 25.07 -7.11
CA ASN A 621 -42.79 24.98 -8.25
C ASN A 621 -43.20 26.38 -8.69
N ASN A 622 -43.08 26.66 -9.98
CA ASN A 622 -43.62 27.89 -10.54
C ASN A 622 -45.14 27.91 -10.44
N ALA A 623 -45.68 28.91 -9.75
CA ALA A 623 -47.12 28.99 -9.47
C ALA A 623 -48.01 29.03 -10.74
N LYS A 624 -47.48 29.55 -11.87
CA LYS A 624 -48.23 29.66 -13.14
C LYS A 624 -48.06 28.40 -14.01
N THR A 625 -46.82 27.88 -14.14
CA THR A 625 -46.51 26.81 -15.10
C THR A 625 -46.47 25.43 -14.45
N ARG A 626 -46.45 25.34 -13.12
CA ARG A 626 -46.25 24.14 -12.31
C ARG A 626 -44.91 23.39 -12.59
N LYS A 627 -44.03 24.01 -13.39
CA LYS A 627 -42.70 23.46 -13.64
C LYS A 627 -41.76 23.73 -12.48
N LEU A 628 -40.84 22.83 -12.30
CA LEU A 628 -39.82 22.91 -11.27
C LEU A 628 -38.84 24.06 -11.53
N GLN A 629 -38.43 24.77 -10.49
CA GLN A 629 -37.40 25.80 -10.50
C GLN A 629 -36.40 25.47 -9.39
N TYR A 630 -35.14 25.87 -9.55
CA TYR A 630 -34.08 25.61 -8.58
C TYR A 630 -33.61 26.92 -7.94
N VAL A 631 -33.66 26.97 -6.62
CA VAL A 631 -33.25 28.13 -5.84
C VAL A 631 -32.08 27.81 -4.97
N PHE A 632 -31.02 28.63 -5.05
CA PHE A 632 -29.79 28.45 -4.28
C PHE A 632 -29.00 29.75 -4.20
N SER A 633 -27.90 29.79 -3.47
CA SER A 633 -27.02 30.96 -3.42
C SER A 633 -25.55 30.61 -3.75
N THR A 634 -24.85 31.61 -4.24
CA THR A 634 -23.38 31.71 -4.19
C THR A 634 -22.98 32.67 -3.07
N GLN A 635 -21.73 33.03 -2.99
CA GLN A 635 -21.23 33.95 -1.98
C GLN A 635 -21.88 35.37 -2.12
N ASN A 636 -22.15 35.83 -3.34
CA ASN A 636 -22.64 37.18 -3.57
C ASN A 636 -24.02 37.23 -4.23
N TYR A 637 -24.59 36.11 -4.67
CA TYR A 637 -25.77 36.10 -5.47
C TYR A 637 -26.82 35.07 -5.02
N PHE A 638 -28.08 35.46 -5.12
CA PHE A 638 -29.23 34.61 -4.97
C PHE A 638 -29.75 34.22 -6.37
N TYR A 639 -29.70 32.91 -6.69
CA TYR A 639 -30.10 32.37 -7.98
C TYR A 639 -31.48 31.73 -7.94
N LYS A 640 -32.19 31.88 -9.05
CA LYS A 640 -33.36 31.10 -9.38
C LYS A 640 -33.24 30.66 -10.84
N ILE A 641 -33.25 29.36 -11.09
CA ILE A 641 -33.06 28.75 -12.41
C ILE A 641 -34.35 28.03 -12.77
N ASP A 642 -34.84 28.26 -13.98
CA ASP A 642 -36.01 27.58 -14.51
C ASP A 642 -35.64 26.13 -14.91
N PHE A 643 -36.67 25.28 -15.05
CA PHE A 643 -36.50 23.87 -15.41
C PHE A 643 -35.69 23.65 -16.71
N ASP A 644 -35.77 24.59 -17.65
CA ASP A 644 -35.04 24.55 -18.91
C ASP A 644 -33.64 25.18 -18.86
N GLY A 645 -33.09 25.39 -17.67
CA GLY A 645 -31.73 25.90 -17.44
C GLY A 645 -31.57 27.41 -17.60
N LYS A 646 -32.67 28.18 -17.80
CA LYS A 646 -32.58 29.63 -17.90
C LYS A 646 -32.64 30.29 -16.53
N ILE A 647 -31.85 31.35 -16.38
CA ILE A 647 -31.96 32.20 -15.20
C ILE A 647 -33.28 32.93 -15.23
N ALA A 648 -34.08 32.80 -14.16
CA ALA A 648 -35.39 33.44 -14.07
C ALA A 648 -35.29 34.97 -14.15
N GLU A 649 -36.31 35.62 -14.68
CA GLU A 649 -36.36 37.07 -14.78
C GLU A 649 -36.16 37.73 -13.41
N GLY A 650 -35.32 38.77 -13.36
CA GLY A 650 -34.94 39.46 -12.13
C GLY A 650 -33.82 38.79 -11.32
N PHE A 651 -33.32 37.63 -11.74
CA PHE A 651 -32.17 36.91 -11.11
C PHE A 651 -30.94 36.93 -12.01
N PRO A 652 -29.73 36.71 -11.45
CA PRO A 652 -29.47 36.54 -10.01
C PRO A 652 -29.53 37.87 -9.24
N VAL A 653 -30.11 37.85 -8.05
CA VAL A 653 -30.15 39.02 -7.16
C VAL A 653 -28.83 39.11 -6.39
N LYS A 654 -28.19 40.29 -6.44
CA LYS A 654 -26.94 40.51 -5.66
C LYS A 654 -27.27 40.78 -4.18
N PHE A 655 -26.60 40.10 -3.27
CA PHE A 655 -26.74 40.31 -1.83
C PHE A 655 -26.22 41.68 -1.39
N LYS A 656 -26.76 42.20 -0.28
CA LYS A 656 -26.29 43.44 0.32
C LYS A 656 -24.88 43.36 0.92
N SER A 657 -24.42 42.15 1.28
CA SER A 657 -23.07 41.81 1.77
C SER A 657 -22.82 40.36 1.48
N GLU A 658 -21.55 39.98 1.36
CA GLU A 658 -21.13 38.59 1.14
C GLU A 658 -21.76 37.62 2.13
N ALA A 659 -22.36 36.56 1.64
CA ALA A 659 -22.92 35.49 2.46
C ALA A 659 -21.83 34.69 3.20
N THR A 660 -22.10 34.34 4.45
CA THR A 660 -21.22 33.51 5.27
C THR A 660 -21.73 32.07 5.42
N ASN A 661 -22.99 31.83 5.04
CA ASN A 661 -23.61 30.50 4.95
C ASN A 661 -24.34 30.32 3.61
N GLY A 662 -24.85 29.13 3.33
CA GLY A 662 -25.84 28.91 2.26
C GLY A 662 -27.20 29.44 2.66
N ILE A 663 -28.04 29.81 1.66
CA ILE A 663 -29.45 30.20 1.98
C ILE A 663 -30.16 29.03 2.68
N SER A 664 -31.07 29.38 3.57
CA SER A 664 -31.94 28.45 4.28
C SER A 664 -33.42 28.79 4.00
N LEU A 665 -34.15 27.81 3.47
CA LEU A 665 -35.60 27.94 3.22
C LEU A 665 -36.36 27.68 4.52
N ILE A 666 -37.15 28.66 4.94
CA ILE A 666 -38.00 28.58 6.13
C ILE A 666 -39.48 28.78 5.70
N GLY A 667 -40.35 27.93 6.18
CA GLY A 667 -41.79 27.94 5.84
C GLY A 667 -42.17 26.86 4.83
N ASN A 668 -43.38 26.97 4.29
CA ASN A 668 -43.94 26.03 3.33
C ASN A 668 -44.32 26.75 2.05
N GLU A 669 -43.78 26.35 0.94
CA GLU A 669 -44.04 26.91 -0.40
C GLU A 669 -45.53 26.82 -0.78
N SER A 670 -46.18 25.68 -0.52
CA SER A 670 -47.59 25.46 -0.87
C SER A 670 -48.58 26.39 -0.13
N LYS A 671 -48.11 27.02 0.96
CA LYS A 671 -48.89 28.01 1.73
C LYS A 671 -48.52 29.46 1.44
N GLY A 672 -47.62 29.72 0.50
CA GLY A 672 -47.14 31.06 0.14
C GLY A 672 -46.32 31.78 1.23
N ASN A 673 -45.93 31.10 2.29
CA ASN A 673 -45.26 31.67 3.47
C ASN A 673 -43.77 31.26 3.57
N CYS A 674 -43.08 31.10 2.43
CA CYS A 674 -41.68 30.77 2.44
C CYS A 674 -40.78 32.00 2.43
N GLN A 675 -39.67 31.94 3.16
CA GLN A 675 -38.61 32.94 3.16
C GLN A 675 -37.23 32.30 3.10
N PHE A 676 -36.33 32.99 2.44
CA PHE A 676 -34.95 32.57 2.25
C PHE A 676 -34.02 33.40 3.14
N ILE A 677 -33.44 32.80 4.14
CA ILE A 677 -32.61 33.47 5.13
C ILE A 677 -31.13 33.27 4.80
N ILE A 678 -30.34 34.34 4.88
CA ILE A 678 -28.92 34.37 4.65
C ILE A 678 -28.19 35.20 5.72
N ALA A 679 -27.14 34.68 6.29
CA ALA A 679 -26.20 35.39 7.14
C ALA A 679 -25.05 35.97 6.31
N SER A 680 -24.54 37.12 6.70
CA SER A 680 -23.58 37.86 5.90
C SER A 680 -22.36 38.32 6.69
N LYS A 681 -21.29 38.65 5.98
CA LYS A 681 -19.98 39.07 6.52
C LYS A 681 -20.06 40.33 7.38
N ASN A 682 -21.02 41.21 7.08
CA ASN A 682 -21.34 42.37 7.92
C ASN A 682 -22.10 42.04 9.21
N ARG A 683 -22.21 40.73 9.53
CA ARG A 683 -22.92 40.16 10.69
C ARG A 683 -24.43 40.37 10.74
N LYS A 684 -25.03 40.96 9.68
CA LYS A 684 -26.47 41.07 9.53
C LYS A 684 -27.03 39.80 8.91
N ILE A 685 -28.25 39.46 9.32
CA ILE A 685 -29.01 38.36 8.76
C ILE A 685 -30.12 38.97 7.92
N TYR A 686 -30.25 38.52 6.68
CA TYR A 686 -31.24 39.02 5.73
C TYR A 686 -32.23 37.93 5.41
N SER A 687 -33.46 38.34 5.12
CA SER A 687 -34.55 37.48 4.62
C SER A 687 -35.02 37.99 3.27
N TYR A 688 -35.11 37.08 2.31
CA TYR A 688 -35.61 37.34 0.97
C TYR A 688 -36.88 36.54 0.70
N ASP A 689 -37.78 37.09 -0.10
CA ASP A 689 -38.95 36.37 -0.63
C ASP A 689 -38.56 35.54 -1.88
N ILE A 690 -39.50 34.77 -2.41
CA ILE A 690 -39.31 33.92 -3.61
C ILE A 690 -39.03 34.73 -4.89
N SER A 691 -39.33 36.03 -4.91
CA SER A 691 -39.07 36.97 -6.01
C SER A 691 -37.73 37.68 -5.84
N GLY A 692 -36.95 37.35 -4.78
CA GLY A 692 -35.66 37.95 -4.51
C GLY A 692 -35.69 39.32 -3.82
N ASN A 693 -36.86 39.77 -3.38
CA ASN A 693 -36.97 41.03 -2.65
C ASN A 693 -36.67 40.82 -1.16
N LEU A 694 -36.10 41.87 -0.54
CA LEU A 694 -35.92 41.88 0.90
C LEU A 694 -37.26 41.89 1.62
N ASN A 695 -37.40 41.00 2.60
CA ASN A 695 -38.61 40.95 3.43
C ASN A 695 -38.65 42.18 4.37
N LYS A 696 -39.57 43.11 4.12
CA LYS A 696 -39.73 44.36 4.88
C LYS A 696 -40.12 44.15 6.35
N LYS A 697 -40.74 43.00 6.67
CA LYS A 697 -41.14 42.66 8.04
C LYS A 697 -40.02 41.97 8.85
N TRP A 698 -38.89 41.68 8.19
CA TRP A 698 -37.77 41.02 8.84
C TRP A 698 -36.97 42.01 9.71
N GLY A 699 -36.73 41.65 10.97
CA GLY A 699 -36.06 42.49 11.94
C GLY A 699 -34.58 42.75 11.69
N SER A 700 -34.00 42.07 10.68
CA SER A 700 -32.56 42.15 10.31
C SER A 700 -31.63 42.05 11.52
N PRO A 701 -31.67 40.94 12.28
CA PRO A 701 -30.87 40.77 13.47
C PRO A 701 -29.37 40.87 13.15
N ILE A 702 -28.60 41.39 14.11
CA ILE A 702 -27.16 41.48 14.05
C ILE A 702 -26.57 40.46 15.02
N SER A 703 -25.67 39.63 14.54
CA SER A 703 -24.93 38.68 15.36
C SER A 703 -23.59 39.26 15.84
N ASP A 704 -23.17 38.96 17.03
CA ASP A 704 -21.84 39.29 17.55
C ASP A 704 -20.75 38.31 17.04
N PHE A 705 -21.12 37.23 16.31
CA PHE A 705 -20.27 36.26 15.68
C PHE A 705 -20.61 36.03 14.20
N LEU A 706 -19.72 35.41 13.44
CA LEU A 706 -19.99 35.01 12.05
C LEU A 706 -20.76 33.68 12.05
N ILE A 707 -21.94 33.71 11.45
CA ILE A 707 -22.79 32.53 11.26
C ILE A 707 -22.34 31.86 9.97
N ASN A 708 -21.93 30.58 10.02
CA ASN A 708 -21.45 29.83 8.86
C ASN A 708 -22.17 28.49 8.65
N LYS A 709 -23.20 28.22 9.47
CA LYS A 709 -24.03 27.02 9.32
C LYS A 709 -25.43 27.39 8.81
N GLN A 710 -26.14 26.37 8.30
CA GLN A 710 -27.53 26.53 7.92
C GLN A 710 -28.40 26.89 9.12
N VAL A 711 -29.46 27.64 8.86
CA VAL A 711 -30.43 28.03 9.88
C VAL A 711 -31.36 26.86 10.18
N LEU A 712 -31.48 26.50 11.46
CA LEU A 712 -32.31 25.39 11.89
C LEU A 712 -33.60 25.92 12.55
N PRO A 713 -34.79 25.69 11.98
CA PRO A 713 -36.04 25.97 12.63
C PRO A 713 -36.33 24.93 13.70
N PHE A 714 -36.78 25.38 14.88
CA PHE A 714 -37.19 24.49 15.97
C PHE A 714 -38.43 25.05 16.68
N THR A 715 -39.11 24.19 17.45
CA THR A 715 -40.29 24.57 18.24
C THR A 715 -39.97 24.40 19.72
N TYR A 716 -40.29 25.42 20.51
CA TYR A 716 -40.21 25.40 21.95
C TYR A 716 -41.53 25.92 22.56
N ARG A 717 -42.13 25.16 23.45
CA ARG A 717 -43.43 25.49 24.09
C ARG A 717 -44.49 25.97 23.09
N GLY A 718 -44.60 25.33 21.94
CA GLY A 718 -45.55 25.62 20.87
C GLY A 718 -45.26 26.84 20.01
N LYS A 719 -44.14 27.55 20.23
CA LYS A 719 -43.69 28.67 19.38
C LYS A 719 -42.52 28.23 18.51
N SER A 720 -42.50 28.72 17.28
CA SER A 720 -41.40 28.44 16.34
C SER A 720 -40.30 29.47 16.43
N HIS A 721 -39.07 29.02 16.42
CA HIS A 721 -37.85 29.79 16.56
C HIS A 721 -36.86 29.42 15.47
N LEU A 722 -35.84 30.26 15.24
CA LEU A 722 -34.72 30.03 14.34
C LEU A 722 -33.41 29.99 15.12
N LEU A 723 -32.62 28.93 14.89
CA LEU A 723 -31.29 28.76 15.47
C LEU A 723 -30.22 29.10 14.43
N PHE A 724 -29.36 30.04 14.80
CA PHE A 724 -28.18 30.43 14.02
C PHE A 724 -26.91 30.02 14.79
N THR A 725 -25.97 29.36 14.10
CA THR A 725 -24.80 28.81 14.73
C THR A 725 -23.53 29.05 13.89
N ASN A 726 -22.38 28.82 14.51
CA ASN A 726 -21.10 28.71 13.85
C ASN A 726 -20.41 27.37 14.20
N ASN A 727 -19.15 27.22 13.81
CA ASN A 727 -18.34 26.07 14.19
C ASN A 727 -17.88 26.13 15.65
N GLU A 728 -18.00 27.30 16.28
CA GLU A 728 -17.67 27.54 17.69
C GLU A 728 -18.89 27.24 18.57
N GLU A 729 -18.87 27.69 19.80
CA GLU A 729 -19.83 27.38 20.84
C GLU A 729 -20.96 28.42 20.96
N LYS A 730 -21.15 29.29 19.92
CA LYS A 730 -22.09 30.41 19.97
C LYS A 730 -23.40 30.12 19.25
N LEU A 731 -24.51 30.47 19.89
CA LEU A 731 -25.85 30.31 19.36
C LEU A 731 -26.60 31.65 19.42
N LEU A 732 -27.28 32.04 18.34
CA LEU A 732 -28.23 33.12 18.30
C LEU A 732 -29.60 32.53 17.98
N ILE A 733 -30.62 32.91 18.75
CA ILE A 733 -32.01 32.48 18.57
C ILE A 733 -32.88 33.69 18.32
N THR A 734 -33.71 33.56 17.30
CA THR A 734 -34.72 34.57 16.93
C THR A 734 -36.11 33.98 16.80
N ASP A 735 -37.12 34.80 16.80
CA ASP A 735 -38.45 34.42 16.29
C ASP A 735 -38.42 34.29 14.73
N LEU A 736 -39.53 33.88 14.12
CA LEU A 736 -39.68 33.74 12.68
C LEU A 736 -39.62 35.08 11.91
N ASN A 737 -39.68 36.22 12.57
CA ASN A 737 -39.56 37.56 11.99
C ASN A 737 -38.16 38.15 12.19
N GLY A 738 -37.24 37.41 12.76
CA GLY A 738 -35.88 37.86 12.98
C GLY A 738 -35.70 38.77 14.20
N LYS A 739 -36.61 38.76 15.16
CA LYS A 739 -36.42 39.44 16.43
C LYS A 739 -35.57 38.57 17.32
N THR A 740 -34.40 39.05 17.76
CA THR A 740 -33.53 38.35 18.68
C THR A 740 -34.23 38.06 20.02
N GLU A 741 -34.17 36.80 20.45
CA GLU A 741 -34.79 36.35 21.71
C GLU A 741 -33.71 36.01 22.73
N THR A 742 -32.63 35.35 22.30
CA THR A 742 -31.50 35.05 23.20
C THR A 742 -30.22 34.79 22.41
N ILE A 743 -29.08 35.00 23.08
CA ILE A 743 -27.74 34.66 22.60
C ILE A 743 -27.06 33.85 23.68
N ILE A 744 -26.52 32.70 23.28
CA ILE A 744 -25.69 31.86 24.14
C ILE A 744 -24.23 32.02 23.68
N ASN A 745 -23.40 32.61 24.53
CA ASN A 745 -22.00 32.95 24.18
C ASN A 745 -20.99 31.86 24.45
N THR A 746 -21.32 30.89 25.26
CA THR A 746 -20.46 29.75 25.60
C THR A 746 -21.25 28.49 25.88
N LEU A 747 -21.09 27.49 25.05
CA LEU A 747 -21.34 26.08 25.37
C LEU A 747 -19.99 25.45 25.64
N GLU A 748 -19.52 25.50 26.88
CA GLU A 748 -18.20 24.99 27.25
C GLU A 748 -18.03 23.54 26.78
N GLY A 749 -17.02 23.34 25.90
CA GLY A 749 -16.54 22.07 25.49
C GLY A 749 -17.32 21.37 24.38
N LYS A 750 -18.11 22.07 23.54
CA LYS A 750 -18.72 21.46 22.36
C LYS A 750 -17.66 20.87 21.43
N SER A 751 -17.89 19.66 20.91
CA SER A 751 -17.01 19.05 19.90
C SER A 751 -17.05 19.84 18.58
N SER A 752 -15.88 20.09 17.97
CA SER A 752 -15.76 20.85 16.72
C SER A 752 -16.44 20.16 15.52
N ASN A 753 -16.45 18.83 15.51
CA ASN A 753 -17.04 18.04 14.42
C ASN A 753 -18.53 17.68 14.66
N ALA A 754 -19.04 17.92 15.87
CA ALA A 754 -20.44 17.67 16.15
C ALA A 754 -21.33 18.81 15.62
N GLN A 755 -22.38 18.46 14.89
CA GLN A 755 -23.42 19.39 14.42
C GLN A 755 -24.45 19.63 15.51
N TYR A 756 -25.29 20.68 15.32
CA TYR A 756 -26.49 20.89 16.11
C TYR A 756 -27.69 20.25 15.41
N TYR A 757 -28.52 19.59 16.20
CA TYR A 757 -29.74 18.94 15.70
C TYR A 757 -30.95 19.44 16.46
N VAL A 758 -32.13 19.36 15.85
CA VAL A 758 -33.41 19.65 16.48
C VAL A 758 -33.96 18.38 17.12
N ASN A 759 -34.17 18.44 18.42
CA ASN A 759 -34.78 17.35 19.19
C ASN A 759 -36.30 17.46 19.18
N LYS A 760 -36.94 16.82 18.22
CA LYS A 760 -38.41 16.82 18.10
C LYS A 760 -39.12 16.03 19.18
N ALA A 761 -38.43 15.10 19.86
CA ALA A 761 -39.00 14.26 20.91
C ALA A 761 -39.10 14.95 22.25
N ASN A 762 -38.38 16.05 22.47
CA ASN A 762 -38.38 16.79 23.74
C ASN A 762 -38.46 18.30 23.52
N ASN A 763 -39.65 18.84 23.62
CA ASN A 763 -39.89 20.27 23.45
C ASN A 763 -39.28 21.15 24.57
N LEU A 764 -38.80 20.57 25.68
CA LEU A 764 -38.16 21.31 26.77
C LEU A 764 -36.64 21.45 26.56
N SER A 765 -36.02 20.59 25.72
CA SER A 765 -34.64 20.71 25.29
C SER A 765 -34.54 20.50 23.79
N PRO A 766 -34.94 21.52 23.01
CA PRO A 766 -35.18 21.37 21.56
C PRO A 766 -33.90 21.26 20.71
N ILE A 767 -32.75 21.51 21.31
CA ILE A 767 -31.45 21.47 20.59
C ILE A 767 -30.57 20.42 21.21
N ILE A 768 -29.86 19.66 20.37
CA ILE A 768 -28.94 18.59 20.81
C ILE A 768 -27.62 18.66 20.04
N THR A 769 -26.53 18.40 20.75
CA THR A 769 -25.15 18.24 20.18
C THR A 769 -24.31 17.43 21.17
N THR A 770 -23.00 17.37 21.00
CA THR A 770 -22.05 16.68 21.92
C THR A 770 -20.90 17.59 22.35
N ASP A 771 -20.36 17.29 23.56
CA ASP A 771 -19.12 17.91 24.00
C ASP A 771 -17.87 17.16 23.50
N THR A 772 -16.68 17.67 23.79
CA THR A 772 -15.39 17.11 23.38
C THR A 772 -15.10 15.69 23.92
N ALA A 773 -15.85 15.25 24.92
CA ALA A 773 -15.75 13.89 25.46
C ALA A 773 -16.86 12.97 24.94
N GLY A 774 -17.73 13.46 24.03
CA GLY A 774 -18.84 12.72 23.45
C GLY A 774 -20.08 12.66 24.32
N ASN A 775 -20.15 13.44 25.41
CA ASN A 775 -21.39 13.52 26.17
C ASN A 775 -22.42 14.31 25.38
N ILE A 776 -23.64 13.84 25.41
CA ILE A 776 -24.77 14.48 24.74
C ILE A 776 -25.23 15.69 25.55
N LEU A 777 -25.31 16.84 24.88
CA LEU A 777 -25.79 18.09 25.42
C LEU A 777 -27.23 18.33 24.98
N TYR A 778 -28.16 18.27 25.89
CA TYR A 778 -29.56 18.67 25.69
C TYR A 778 -29.69 20.14 26.07
N ILE A 779 -29.81 21.01 25.06
CA ILE A 779 -29.76 22.45 25.23
C ILE A 779 -31.17 23.02 25.26
N ASN A 780 -31.50 23.66 26.36
CA ASN A 780 -32.61 24.57 26.45
C ASN A 780 -32.06 26.00 26.39
N PRO A 781 -32.43 26.82 25.38
CA PRO A 781 -31.89 28.16 25.25
C PRO A 781 -32.22 29.12 26.41
N TRP A 782 -33.23 28.80 27.22
CA TRP A 782 -33.72 29.63 28.32
C TRP A 782 -33.54 29.01 29.69
N GLU A 783 -32.99 27.79 29.74
CA GLU A 783 -32.80 27.03 30.99
C GLU A 783 -31.42 26.35 31.00
N LYS A 784 -31.12 25.61 32.03
CA LYS A 784 -29.80 24.90 32.14
C LYS A 784 -29.71 23.75 31.16
N THR A 785 -28.60 23.66 30.48
CA THR A 785 -28.23 22.51 29.62
C THR A 785 -28.09 21.23 30.45
N VAL A 786 -28.70 20.15 30.00
CA VAL A 786 -28.61 18.82 30.61
C VAL A 786 -27.58 18.01 29.83
N LYS A 787 -26.71 17.32 30.57
CA LYS A 787 -25.64 16.49 30.03
C LYS A 787 -25.90 15.02 30.31
N LYS A 788 -25.76 14.14 29.29
CA LYS A 788 -25.89 12.69 29.40
C LYS A 788 -24.70 12.01 28.75
N SER A 789 -24.09 11.04 29.41
CA SER A 789 -22.96 10.26 28.89
C SER A 789 -23.42 8.85 28.55
N PHE A 790 -23.00 8.32 27.38
CA PHE A 790 -23.15 6.91 27.06
C PHE A 790 -21.78 6.23 27.15
N GLN A 791 -20.80 6.83 26.51
CA GLN A 791 -19.42 6.35 26.42
C GLN A 791 -18.50 7.57 26.22
N LYS A 792 -17.22 7.44 26.48
CA LYS A 792 -16.22 8.47 26.15
C LYS A 792 -15.75 8.32 24.71
N PHE A 793 -15.70 9.44 24.00
CA PHE A 793 -15.19 9.56 22.66
C PHE A 793 -14.03 10.56 22.58
N SER A 794 -13.25 10.54 21.52
CA SER A 794 -12.20 11.53 21.29
C SER A 794 -12.81 12.91 20.98
N PHE A 795 -12.02 13.98 21.10
CA PHE A 795 -12.48 15.34 20.83
C PHE A 795 -12.87 15.57 19.34
N SER A 796 -12.42 14.69 18.43
CA SER A 796 -12.61 14.77 16.99
C SER A 796 -13.74 13.88 16.45
N HIS A 797 -14.54 13.27 17.34
CA HIS A 797 -15.65 12.41 16.91
C HIS A 797 -16.70 13.18 16.08
N TYR A 798 -17.30 12.49 15.11
CA TYR A 798 -18.52 12.93 14.44
C TYR A 798 -19.73 12.47 15.22
N PHE A 799 -20.78 13.29 15.21
CA PHE A 799 -22.03 13.01 15.87
C PHE A 799 -23.20 13.25 14.93
N LEU A 800 -24.10 12.25 14.79
CA LEU A 800 -25.35 12.36 14.04
C LEU A 800 -26.50 11.97 14.96
N TYR A 801 -27.64 12.63 14.78
CA TYR A 801 -28.85 12.37 15.52
C TYR A 801 -30.01 12.19 14.56
N ASN A 802 -30.34 10.94 14.25
CA ASN A 802 -31.33 10.56 13.26
C ASN A 802 -31.99 9.22 13.62
N ASP A 803 -33.19 8.99 13.16
CA ASP A 803 -33.88 7.71 13.27
C ASP A 803 -33.21 6.71 12.31
N PHE A 804 -32.16 6.02 12.77
CA PHE A 804 -31.36 5.13 11.92
C PHE A 804 -32.06 3.77 11.69
N ASP A 805 -32.67 3.19 12.72
CA ASP A 805 -33.32 1.88 12.62
C ASP A 805 -34.76 1.91 12.11
N GLY A 806 -35.35 3.09 11.96
CA GLY A 806 -36.70 3.29 11.42
C GLY A 806 -37.81 3.09 12.44
N ASP A 807 -37.52 3.13 13.76
CA ASP A 807 -38.51 3.01 14.85
C ASP A 807 -39.27 4.31 15.14
N LYS A 808 -39.04 5.38 14.35
CA LYS A 808 -39.56 6.75 14.46
C LYS A 808 -39.02 7.52 15.67
N SER A 809 -37.96 7.03 16.28
CA SER A 809 -37.24 7.73 17.32
C SER A 809 -35.80 7.95 16.87
N ASN A 810 -35.22 9.12 17.14
CA ASN A 810 -33.84 9.36 16.76
C ASN A 810 -32.88 8.58 17.62
N ASP A 811 -31.88 8.00 16.95
CA ASP A 811 -30.71 7.33 17.49
C ASP A 811 -29.53 8.28 17.58
N PHE A 812 -28.51 7.86 18.33
CA PHE A 812 -27.27 8.57 18.54
C PHE A 812 -26.15 7.82 17.83
N LEU A 813 -25.62 8.37 16.75
CA LEU A 813 -24.54 7.78 15.98
C LEU A 813 -23.25 8.55 16.26
N PHE A 814 -22.21 7.82 16.58
CA PHE A 814 -20.88 8.37 16.77
C PHE A 814 -19.90 7.68 15.84
N ILE A 815 -19.03 8.47 15.18
CA ILE A 815 -17.84 7.93 14.54
C ILE A 815 -16.64 8.53 15.24
N ASP A 816 -15.87 7.68 15.88
CA ASP A 816 -14.66 8.05 16.59
C ASP A 816 -13.46 7.36 15.94
N LYS A 817 -12.62 8.15 15.27
CA LYS A 817 -11.50 7.67 14.46
C LYS A 817 -11.94 6.65 13.41
N ASN A 818 -11.71 5.38 13.66
CA ASN A 818 -12.01 4.27 12.77
C ASN A 818 -13.15 3.38 13.27
N HIS A 819 -14.09 3.92 14.08
CA HIS A 819 -15.13 3.09 14.67
C HIS A 819 -16.49 3.81 14.67
N LEU A 820 -17.51 3.16 14.13
CA LEU A 820 -18.90 3.59 14.18
C LEU A 820 -19.59 2.95 15.39
N PHE A 821 -20.31 3.74 16.15
CA PHE A 821 -21.15 3.31 17.26
C PHE A 821 -22.56 3.87 17.07
N VAL A 822 -23.56 3.02 17.24
CA VAL A 822 -24.98 3.42 17.21
C VAL A 822 -25.64 3.05 18.52
N PHE A 823 -26.26 4.05 19.16
CA PHE A 823 -27.03 3.89 20.40
C PHE A 823 -28.48 4.28 20.16
N ASN A 824 -29.41 3.49 20.65
CA ASN A 824 -30.82 3.84 20.57
C ASN A 824 -31.21 4.99 21.52
N LYS A 825 -32.46 5.45 21.46
CA LYS A 825 -32.99 6.53 22.33
C LYS A 825 -32.74 6.36 23.83
N ASN A 826 -32.63 5.13 24.31
CA ASN A 826 -32.37 4.82 25.70
C ASN A 826 -30.87 4.82 26.07
N GLY A 827 -30.00 4.96 25.06
CA GLY A 827 -28.54 4.90 25.23
C GLY A 827 -27.97 3.48 25.27
N LYS A 828 -28.74 2.48 24.83
CA LYS A 828 -28.25 1.12 24.66
C LYS A 828 -27.57 1.04 23.30
N GLN A 829 -26.30 0.56 23.25
CA GLN A 829 -25.61 0.28 22.02
C GLN A 829 -26.33 -0.83 21.25
N VAL A 830 -26.72 -0.56 20.01
CA VAL A 830 -27.46 -1.50 19.15
C VAL A 830 -26.60 -2.02 18.02
N PHE A 831 -25.58 -1.25 17.64
CA PHE A 831 -24.68 -1.61 16.56
C PHE A 831 -23.32 -0.95 16.76
N ASP A 832 -22.23 -1.62 16.31
CA ASP A 832 -20.91 -1.03 16.14
C ASP A 832 -20.17 -1.67 14.96
N PHE A 833 -19.27 -0.91 14.37
CA PHE A 833 -18.51 -1.37 13.23
C PHE A 833 -17.11 -0.75 13.21
N PRO A 834 -16.03 -1.56 13.21
CA PRO A 834 -14.66 -1.09 13.04
C PRO A 834 -14.32 -0.95 11.56
N PHE A 835 -13.82 0.22 11.17
CA PHE A 835 -13.22 0.45 9.86
C PHE A 835 -11.73 0.12 9.89
N ASP A 836 -11.16 -0.25 8.75
CA ASP A 836 -9.72 -0.41 8.54
C ASP A 836 -9.00 0.91 8.19
N PHE A 837 -9.74 2.03 8.19
CA PHE A 837 -9.29 3.41 7.93
C PHE A 837 -9.82 4.38 8.98
N GLU A 838 -9.19 5.58 9.06
CA GLU A 838 -9.69 6.67 9.90
C GLU A 838 -10.69 7.51 9.11
N VAL A 839 -11.87 7.74 9.68
CA VAL A 839 -12.94 8.53 9.03
C VAL A 839 -12.69 10.01 9.26
N ASN A 840 -12.33 10.72 8.19
CA ASN A 840 -12.01 12.16 8.22
C ASN A 840 -13.07 13.03 7.53
N VAL A 841 -14.11 12.42 7.00
CA VAL A 841 -15.24 13.10 6.33
C VAL A 841 -16.52 12.82 7.08
N GLU A 842 -17.35 13.87 7.21
CA GLU A 842 -18.64 13.75 7.90
C GLU A 842 -19.52 12.68 7.20
N PRO A 843 -20.05 11.70 7.95
CA PRO A 843 -20.91 10.66 7.39
C PRO A 843 -22.29 11.26 6.98
N VAL A 844 -22.92 10.61 6.01
CA VAL A 844 -24.19 11.07 5.41
C VAL A 844 -25.30 10.07 5.71
N ILE A 845 -26.44 10.55 6.20
CA ILE A 845 -27.66 9.74 6.32
C ILE A 845 -28.69 10.25 5.33
N ASN A 846 -29.17 9.36 4.47
CA ASN A 846 -30.24 9.64 3.52
C ASN A 846 -31.46 8.76 3.84
N TYR A 847 -32.63 9.38 3.91
CA TYR A 847 -33.92 8.66 4.02
C TYR A 847 -34.44 8.29 2.65
N ILE A 848 -34.78 7.03 2.46
CA ILE A 848 -35.35 6.51 1.23
C ILE A 848 -36.71 5.90 1.54
N PRO A 849 -37.78 6.37 0.90
CA PRO A 849 -39.12 5.79 1.08
C PRO A 849 -39.07 4.26 0.88
N LYS A 850 -39.69 3.50 1.81
CA LYS A 850 -39.75 2.03 1.85
C LYS A 850 -38.47 1.30 2.24
N THR A 851 -37.28 1.79 1.87
CA THR A 851 -35.98 1.14 2.25
C THR A 851 -35.55 1.55 3.66
N GLY A 852 -35.90 2.75 4.08
CA GLY A 852 -35.49 3.33 5.35
C GLY A 852 -34.25 4.20 5.23
N ASN A 853 -33.59 4.44 6.36
CA ASN A 853 -32.37 5.24 6.37
C ASN A 853 -31.16 4.42 5.91
N ILE A 854 -30.31 5.06 5.11
CA ILE A 854 -29.02 4.55 4.66
C ILE A 854 -27.95 5.49 5.20
N LEU A 855 -27.02 4.92 5.99
CA LEU A 855 -25.81 5.62 6.43
C LEU A 855 -24.70 5.36 5.45
N GLY A 856 -24.09 6.42 4.95
CA GLY A 856 -22.90 6.33 4.11
C GLY A 856 -21.67 6.87 4.82
N VAL A 857 -20.56 6.15 4.77
CA VAL A 857 -19.27 6.54 5.31
C VAL A 857 -18.26 6.50 4.17
N PHE A 858 -17.49 7.57 4.04
CA PHE A 858 -16.52 7.74 2.98
C PHE A 858 -15.10 7.44 3.47
N ASP A 859 -14.42 6.54 2.78
CA ASP A 859 -13.00 6.30 2.91
C ASP A 859 -12.24 7.21 1.93
N GLU A 860 -11.71 8.32 2.42
CA GLU A 860 -10.99 9.30 1.61
C GLU A 860 -9.70 8.73 1.01
N TYR A 861 -9.07 7.79 1.69
CA TYR A 861 -7.81 7.21 1.26
C TYR A 861 -7.98 6.24 0.08
N ASN A 862 -8.96 5.32 0.19
CA ASN A 862 -9.25 4.35 -0.87
C ASN A 862 -10.27 4.87 -1.89
N GLN A 863 -10.84 6.08 -1.66
CA GLN A 863 -11.90 6.66 -2.49
C GLN A 863 -13.11 5.73 -2.61
N GLU A 864 -13.50 5.13 -1.48
CA GLU A 864 -14.57 4.15 -1.39
C GLU A 864 -15.69 4.63 -0.48
N ILE A 865 -16.93 4.26 -0.79
CA ILE A 865 -18.11 4.56 0.01
C ILE A 865 -18.66 3.27 0.59
N TYR A 866 -18.85 3.25 1.91
CA TYR A 866 -19.50 2.18 2.65
C TYR A 866 -20.95 2.58 2.92
N LEU A 867 -21.91 1.72 2.58
CA LEU A 867 -23.33 1.95 2.83
C LEU A 867 -23.86 0.94 3.85
N PHE A 868 -24.50 1.44 4.90
CA PHE A 868 -25.14 0.64 5.94
C PHE A 868 -26.65 0.80 5.87
N ASP A 869 -27.36 -0.32 5.88
CA ASP A 869 -28.82 -0.33 6.03
C ASP A 869 -29.26 -0.04 7.49
N LYS A 870 -30.55 0.08 7.72
CA LYS A 870 -31.15 0.30 9.05
C LYS A 870 -30.83 -0.77 10.10
N ASN A 871 -30.33 -1.92 9.71
CA ASN A 871 -29.91 -3.02 10.60
C ASN A 871 -28.39 -3.03 10.81
N GLY A 872 -27.67 -2.05 10.32
CA GLY A 872 -26.23 -1.99 10.35
C GLY A 872 -25.53 -2.97 9.42
N ARG A 873 -26.25 -3.57 8.46
CA ARG A 873 -25.65 -4.46 7.48
C ARG A 873 -25.03 -3.63 6.37
N ILE A 874 -23.81 -3.99 6.02
CA ILE A 874 -23.15 -3.43 4.85
C ILE A 874 -23.83 -3.99 3.60
N SER A 875 -24.09 -3.14 2.60
CA SER A 875 -24.57 -3.59 1.30
C SER A 875 -23.69 -4.73 0.77
N PRO A 876 -24.24 -5.81 0.20
CA PRO A 876 -23.45 -6.92 -0.34
C PRO A 876 -22.41 -6.48 -1.37
N ASN A 877 -22.68 -5.41 -2.11
CA ASN A 877 -21.72 -4.69 -2.96
C ASN A 877 -21.06 -3.62 -2.10
N THR A 878 -20.06 -3.98 -1.32
CA THR A 878 -19.61 -3.25 -0.15
C THR A 878 -18.82 -1.98 -0.44
N LYS A 879 -18.37 -1.75 -1.69
CA LYS A 879 -17.40 -0.69 -1.96
C LYS A 879 -17.69 -0.01 -3.29
N PHE A 880 -18.24 1.20 -3.23
CA PHE A 880 -18.48 2.02 -4.39
C PHE A 880 -17.37 3.03 -4.56
N LEU A 881 -16.86 3.23 -5.77
CA LEU A 881 -15.88 4.26 -6.06
C LEU A 881 -16.49 5.64 -5.98
N GLY A 882 -15.81 6.58 -5.32
CA GLY A 882 -16.22 7.95 -5.25
C GLY A 882 -15.19 8.82 -4.54
N GLU A 883 -15.08 10.07 -4.93
CA GLU A 883 -14.13 11.06 -4.37
C GLU A 883 -14.83 12.26 -3.73
N THR A 884 -16.16 12.30 -3.78
CA THR A 884 -16.93 13.44 -3.31
C THR A 884 -18.04 13.02 -2.36
N PRO A 885 -18.63 13.93 -1.59
CA PRO A 885 -19.91 13.68 -0.96
C PRO A 885 -20.94 13.21 -2.00
N PHE A 886 -21.84 12.34 -1.59
CA PHE A 886 -22.77 11.62 -2.47
C PHE A 886 -24.21 11.80 -2.05
N VAL A 887 -25.15 11.38 -2.91
CA VAL A 887 -26.56 11.24 -2.57
C VAL A 887 -27.07 9.84 -2.93
N THR A 888 -27.96 9.31 -2.12
CA THR A 888 -28.70 8.08 -2.45
C THR A 888 -30.17 8.39 -2.68
N GLY A 889 -30.78 7.70 -3.64
CA GLY A 889 -32.19 7.87 -3.96
C GLY A 889 -32.65 6.88 -5.02
N SER A 890 -33.95 6.83 -5.30
CA SER A 890 -34.49 6.07 -6.42
C SER A 890 -34.64 6.96 -7.66
N LEU A 891 -34.07 6.55 -8.78
CA LEU A 891 -34.19 7.23 -10.07
C LEU A 891 -35.30 6.65 -10.96
N THR A 892 -35.81 5.47 -10.60
CA THR A 892 -36.86 4.75 -11.36
C THR A 892 -38.03 4.40 -10.48
N GLU A 893 -39.19 4.15 -11.10
CA GLU A 893 -40.40 3.70 -10.38
C GLU A 893 -40.29 2.32 -9.75
N ASN A 894 -39.30 1.50 -10.22
CA ASN A 894 -39.04 0.17 -9.68
C ASN A 894 -38.31 0.17 -8.33
N GLU A 895 -38.13 1.36 -7.72
CA GLU A 895 -37.60 1.54 -6.35
C GLU A 895 -36.21 0.97 -6.12
N SER A 896 -35.44 0.72 -7.19
CA SER A 896 -34.03 0.39 -7.05
C SER A 896 -33.28 1.58 -6.45
N LEU A 897 -32.48 1.31 -5.43
CA LEU A 897 -31.64 2.31 -4.79
C LEU A 897 -30.46 2.68 -5.71
N ASN A 898 -30.27 3.96 -5.96
CA ASN A 898 -29.15 4.50 -6.69
C ASN A 898 -28.22 5.28 -5.75
N LEU A 899 -26.91 5.21 -6.00
CA LEU A 899 -25.88 6.04 -5.39
C LEU A 899 -25.27 6.92 -6.47
N ILE A 900 -25.38 8.24 -6.31
CA ILE A 900 -24.81 9.23 -7.23
C ILE A 900 -23.64 9.92 -6.56
N VAL A 901 -22.47 9.88 -7.20
CA VAL A 901 -21.20 10.36 -6.63
C VAL A 901 -20.26 10.87 -7.71
N GLY A 902 -19.37 11.79 -7.37
CA GLY A 902 -18.28 12.23 -8.24
C GLY A 902 -17.04 11.36 -8.09
N TYR A 903 -16.42 11.05 -9.23
CA TYR A 903 -15.12 10.40 -9.31
C TYR A 903 -14.35 11.00 -10.47
N GLU A 904 -13.11 11.46 -10.22
CA GLU A 904 -12.34 12.27 -11.17
C GLU A 904 -13.19 13.45 -11.70
N ASN A 905 -13.26 13.65 -13.00
CA ASN A 905 -14.11 14.67 -13.64
C ASN A 905 -15.43 14.08 -14.14
N SER A 906 -16.00 13.12 -13.42
CA SER A 906 -17.26 12.47 -13.86
C SER A 906 -18.24 12.32 -12.69
N LEU A 907 -19.51 12.25 -13.05
CA LEU A 907 -20.59 11.84 -12.16
C LEU A 907 -20.92 10.37 -12.44
N LEU A 908 -20.90 9.54 -11.41
CA LEU A 908 -21.19 8.12 -11.49
C LEU A 908 -22.54 7.80 -10.84
N ASN A 909 -23.28 6.87 -11.42
CA ASN A 909 -24.50 6.29 -10.85
C ASN A 909 -24.31 4.79 -10.65
N TYR A 910 -24.46 4.34 -9.42
CA TYR A 910 -24.44 2.93 -9.08
C TYR A 910 -25.81 2.45 -8.65
N GLN A 911 -26.16 1.22 -9.01
CA GLN A 911 -27.30 0.53 -8.43
C GLN A 911 -26.88 -0.17 -7.14
N VAL A 912 -27.46 0.19 -6.03
CA VAL A 912 -27.24 -0.46 -4.72
C VAL A 912 -28.24 -1.62 -4.61
N LYS A 913 -27.73 -2.86 -4.51
CA LYS A 913 -28.54 -4.07 -4.36
C LYS A 913 -28.78 -4.43 -2.92
#